data_ef18a348718ac8232276b13817f011a4
#
_entry.id   ef18a348718ac8232276b13817f011a4
#
_cell.length_a   1.000
_cell.length_b   1.000
_cell.length_c   1.000
_cell.angle_alpha   90.00
_cell.angle_beta   90.00
_cell.angle_gamma   90.00
#
_symmetry.space_group_name_H-M   'P 1'
#
loop_
_entity.id
_entity.type
_entity.pdbx_description
1 polymer ?
#
loop_
_entity_poly.entity_id
_entity_poly.type
_entity_poly.pdbx_seq_one_letter_code
_entity_poly.pdbx_strand_id
1 'polypeptide(L)'
;MAKTVSVASPDKQIVVSLSDDNQRPEYRVSFHDKVVIQESKLGLVFQSLGEFGHDFKISEIKRTQVDSQWQQPWGEREWVVDKHNGLTATLSNGQYQFLIDIKAFDDGIGFRYRVPKQGTLDKLNITNELTEFVIPQADKATAWWIPARGWNRYEYLYNKTPLNQIDRVHTPFTFKLNNQVHMSIHEAALVDYAAMTLDQRRDGTLRADLTPWSDGIKVKTQAGFATPWRTIQIADKATGLLNSDLILNLNEPNKLGNVDWVEPGKYVGIWWGMHLNETTWGSGDKHGATTDETKRYMDFAADNGFAGVLVEGWNIGWDGSWFHNGDVFSFTQTYPDFDLPAISAYGASKGVRLIGHHETSGSVTNYRNQMSDAYDLYQQYGVTQVKTGYVADGGDIKRVDDKGITHHEWHDGQFMVNEYLHSVTEAAKRHISINTHEPIKDTGLRRTYPNWISREGARGQEFNAWGTPPNNPSHTTTLAYTRMLAGPMDFTPGIFDLAPKGLDAVNRVQTTLTKQLALYVVLYSPIQMAADLPRNYKKHPDAFKFIQDVPTDWQRSIALAGEVGEYVVFARQERGGKSQGEDWYLGAITDDTAREVSIPLDFLTPGTSYLAEIYRDGDKANWRSNHYDYVIESQKVDSQQHLTLKLASSGGTAIRFKALTK
;
A
#
# COMPACT_ATOMS: atom_id res chain seq x y z
N MET A 1 -25.83 36.83 -3.64
CA MET A 1 -25.94 36.02 -4.87
C MET A 1 -25.11 34.78 -4.68
N ALA A 2 -25.59 33.65 -5.14
CA ALA A 2 -24.85 32.39 -5.20
C ALA A 2 -23.58 32.56 -6.03
N LYS A 3 -22.53 31.89 -5.63
CA LYS A 3 -21.22 32.02 -6.25
C LYS A 3 -20.68 30.62 -6.65
N THR A 4 -20.22 30.53 -7.89
CA THR A 4 -19.49 29.35 -8.39
C THR A 4 -18.08 29.76 -8.78
N VAL A 5 -17.10 28.97 -8.34
CA VAL A 5 -15.68 29.18 -8.64
C VAL A 5 -15.08 27.88 -9.14
N SER A 6 -14.09 27.96 -10.03
CA SER A 6 -13.48 26.76 -10.62
C SER A 6 -11.96 26.84 -10.60
N VAL A 7 -11.33 25.67 -10.59
CA VAL A 7 -9.89 25.47 -10.81
C VAL A 7 -9.73 24.32 -11.81
N ALA A 8 -8.81 24.49 -12.75
CA ALA A 8 -8.48 23.49 -13.75
C ALA A 8 -7.07 22.91 -13.50
N SER A 9 -6.85 21.67 -13.93
CA SER A 9 -5.49 21.09 -14.02
C SER A 9 -4.60 21.93 -14.94
N PRO A 10 -3.27 21.80 -14.86
CA PRO A 10 -2.34 22.52 -15.73
C PRO A 10 -2.60 22.28 -17.22
N ASP A 11 -2.94 21.07 -17.61
CA ASP A 11 -3.33 20.68 -18.99
C ASP A 11 -4.78 21.06 -19.34
N LYS A 12 -5.57 21.55 -18.37
CA LYS A 12 -6.98 21.96 -18.49
C LYS A 12 -7.97 20.83 -18.78
N GLN A 13 -7.55 19.57 -18.69
CA GLN A 13 -8.45 18.43 -18.95
C GLN A 13 -9.38 18.15 -17.77
N ILE A 14 -8.92 18.41 -16.54
CA ILE A 14 -9.71 18.23 -15.31
C ILE A 14 -10.13 19.60 -14.80
N VAL A 15 -11.44 19.79 -14.57
CA VAL A 15 -11.97 21.03 -13.99
C VAL A 15 -12.81 20.70 -12.76
N VAL A 16 -12.50 21.35 -11.65
CA VAL A 16 -13.28 21.30 -10.41
C VAL A 16 -14.03 22.61 -10.24
N SER A 17 -15.34 22.53 -10.06
CA SER A 17 -16.20 23.68 -9.73
C SER A 17 -16.73 23.53 -8.31
N LEU A 18 -16.65 24.60 -7.52
CA LEU A 18 -17.20 24.70 -6.17
C LEU A 18 -18.31 25.78 -6.17
N SER A 19 -19.48 25.44 -5.68
CA SER A 19 -20.65 26.32 -5.62
C SER A 19 -21.21 26.42 -4.21
N ASP A 20 -21.79 27.57 -3.87
CA ASP A 20 -22.56 27.83 -2.62
C ASP A 20 -24.06 28.06 -2.88
N ASP A 21 -24.58 27.57 -4.02
CA ASP A 21 -25.97 27.85 -4.46
C ASP A 21 -27.02 27.17 -3.59
N ASN A 22 -26.77 25.96 -3.12
CA ASN A 22 -27.73 25.09 -2.43
C ASN A 22 -27.42 24.97 -0.94
N GLN A 23 -27.82 25.89 -0.12
CA GLN A 23 -27.71 25.83 1.36
C GLN A 23 -26.39 25.21 1.93
N ARG A 24 -25.67 24.38 1.15
CA ARG A 24 -24.38 23.77 1.45
C ARG A 24 -23.44 23.94 0.27
N PRO A 25 -22.11 24.00 0.50
CA PRO A 25 -21.16 23.96 -0.59
C PRO A 25 -21.23 22.61 -1.30
N GLU A 26 -21.20 22.66 -2.62
CA GLU A 26 -21.19 21.49 -3.51
C GLU A 26 -20.02 21.62 -4.49
N TYR A 27 -19.42 20.49 -4.85
CA TYR A 27 -18.42 20.44 -5.91
C TYR A 27 -18.86 19.53 -7.04
N ARG A 28 -18.26 19.74 -8.20
CA ARG A 28 -18.45 18.96 -9.42
C ARG A 28 -17.09 18.80 -10.10
N VAL A 29 -16.87 17.67 -10.75
CA VAL A 29 -15.66 17.43 -11.53
C VAL A 29 -16.02 17.05 -12.96
N SER A 30 -15.35 17.69 -13.93
CA SER A 30 -15.37 17.29 -15.34
C SER A 30 -13.98 16.87 -15.81
N PHE A 31 -13.94 15.96 -16.76
CA PHE A 31 -12.75 15.47 -17.46
C PHE A 31 -13.05 15.43 -18.96
N HIS A 32 -12.21 16.07 -19.78
CA HIS A 32 -12.47 16.29 -21.22
C HIS A 32 -13.89 16.86 -21.47
N ASP A 33 -14.26 17.88 -20.72
CA ASP A 33 -15.58 18.55 -20.74
C ASP A 33 -16.79 17.66 -20.40
N LYS A 34 -16.55 16.38 -19.99
CA LYS A 34 -17.60 15.46 -19.53
C LYS A 34 -17.62 15.38 -18.01
N VAL A 35 -18.82 15.39 -17.44
CA VAL A 35 -18.98 15.24 -15.99
C VAL A 35 -18.61 13.84 -15.55
N VAL A 36 -17.67 13.73 -14.62
CA VAL A 36 -17.23 12.47 -14.02
C VAL A 36 -17.61 12.37 -12.52
N ILE A 37 -17.81 13.50 -11.85
CA ILE A 37 -18.47 13.62 -10.53
C ILE A 37 -19.53 14.69 -10.67
N GLN A 38 -20.78 14.34 -10.38
CA GLN A 38 -21.90 15.28 -10.38
C GLN A 38 -21.88 16.15 -9.10
N GLU A 39 -22.81 17.08 -8.98
CA GLU A 39 -22.95 17.96 -7.82
C GLU A 39 -22.97 17.11 -6.53
N SER A 40 -21.93 17.24 -5.74
CA SER A 40 -21.63 16.45 -4.55
C SER A 40 -21.49 17.36 -3.34
N LYS A 41 -22.22 17.08 -2.29
CA LYS A 41 -22.28 17.91 -1.07
C LYS A 41 -21.00 17.81 -0.27
N LEU A 42 -20.68 18.92 0.43
CA LEU A 42 -19.55 19.05 1.33
C LEU A 42 -20.03 19.49 2.71
N GLY A 43 -19.26 19.19 3.75
CA GLY A 43 -19.50 19.65 5.11
C GLY A 43 -19.11 18.64 6.17
N LEU A 44 -19.21 19.07 7.42
CA LEU A 44 -18.92 18.30 8.63
C LEU A 44 -20.12 18.37 9.58
N VAL A 45 -20.23 17.40 10.48
CA VAL A 45 -21.19 17.48 11.61
C VAL A 45 -20.41 17.39 12.90
N PHE A 46 -20.50 18.44 13.70
CA PHE A 46 -19.91 18.48 15.04
C PHE A 46 -20.95 18.14 16.09
N GLN A 47 -20.56 17.40 17.11
CA GLN A 47 -21.43 17.02 18.21
C GLN A 47 -22.08 18.25 18.90
N SER A 48 -21.32 19.34 19.05
CA SER A 48 -21.75 20.54 19.76
C SER A 48 -22.43 21.60 18.88
N LEU A 49 -22.22 21.56 17.55
CA LEU A 49 -22.68 22.59 16.63
C LEU A 49 -23.67 22.07 15.58
N GLY A 50 -23.86 20.75 15.48
CA GLY A 50 -24.63 20.16 14.39
C GLY A 50 -23.91 20.28 13.04
N GLU A 51 -24.67 20.50 11.97
CA GLU A 51 -24.12 20.64 10.61
C GLU A 51 -23.29 21.90 10.46
N PHE A 52 -22.04 21.73 10.03
CA PHE A 52 -21.10 22.80 9.74
C PHE A 52 -20.84 22.87 8.24
N GLY A 53 -21.19 23.98 7.64
CA GLY A 53 -21.21 24.15 6.17
C GLY A 53 -22.61 24.55 5.67
N HIS A 54 -23.69 24.31 6.45
CA HIS A 54 -25.03 24.78 6.11
C HIS A 54 -25.13 26.31 6.18
N ASP A 55 -25.68 26.91 5.12
CA ASP A 55 -25.81 28.39 4.95
C ASP A 55 -24.46 29.13 4.89
N PHE A 56 -23.34 28.46 4.69
CA PHE A 56 -22.08 29.13 4.47
C PHE A 56 -21.96 29.61 3.02
N LYS A 57 -21.42 30.82 2.83
CA LYS A 57 -21.20 31.44 1.53
C LYS A 57 -19.74 31.70 1.26
N ILE A 58 -19.31 31.56 0.01
CA ILE A 58 -17.94 31.85 -0.42
C ILE A 58 -17.67 33.36 -0.27
N SER A 59 -16.85 33.68 0.72
CA SER A 59 -16.47 35.06 1.05
C SER A 59 -15.16 35.48 0.38
N GLU A 60 -14.16 34.59 0.30
CA GLU A 60 -12.84 34.88 -0.23
C GLU A 60 -12.32 33.71 -1.07
N ILE A 61 -11.49 34.02 -2.08
CA ILE A 61 -10.83 33.06 -2.95
C ILE A 61 -9.35 33.39 -3.06
N LYS A 62 -8.50 32.40 -2.82
CA LYS A 62 -7.07 32.46 -3.10
C LYS A 62 -6.70 31.40 -4.14
N ARG A 63 -5.86 31.77 -5.10
CA ARG A 63 -5.35 30.85 -6.14
C ARG A 63 -3.83 30.70 -6.02
N THR A 64 -3.35 29.50 -6.30
CA THR A 64 -1.93 29.17 -6.34
C THR A 64 -1.62 28.34 -7.58
N GLN A 65 -0.38 28.35 -8.00
CA GLN A 65 0.14 27.50 -9.05
C GLN A 65 1.51 26.95 -8.60
N VAL A 66 1.71 25.67 -8.79
CA VAL A 66 2.96 24.97 -8.46
C VAL A 66 3.45 24.24 -9.70
N ASP A 67 4.72 24.36 -10.00
CA ASP A 67 5.45 23.59 -11.02
C ASP A 67 6.84 23.33 -10.47
N SER A 68 7.01 22.18 -9.85
CA SER A 68 8.23 21.79 -9.14
C SER A 68 8.43 20.30 -9.18
N GLN A 69 9.58 19.85 -8.72
CA GLN A 69 9.86 18.42 -8.47
C GLN A 69 10.60 18.25 -7.15
N TRP A 70 10.47 17.07 -6.58
CA TRP A 70 11.16 16.70 -5.35
C TRP A 70 11.71 15.28 -5.44
N GLN A 71 12.78 15.01 -4.70
CA GLN A 71 13.46 13.72 -4.73
C GLN A 71 12.96 12.82 -3.60
N GLN A 72 12.61 11.59 -3.94
CA GLN A 72 12.35 10.55 -2.95
C GLN A 72 13.68 9.98 -2.44
N PRO A 73 13.84 9.72 -1.13
CA PRO A 73 15.02 9.01 -0.62
C PRO A 73 15.08 7.58 -1.12
N TRP A 74 13.94 6.95 -1.33
CA TRP A 74 13.70 5.64 -1.97
C TRP A 74 12.29 5.66 -2.56
N GLY A 75 11.99 4.81 -3.55
CA GLY A 75 10.64 4.79 -4.10
C GLY A 75 10.52 4.14 -5.48
N GLU A 76 9.34 4.28 -6.02
CA GLU A 76 8.97 3.85 -7.37
C GLU A 76 9.68 4.68 -8.45
N ARG A 77 10.13 5.85 -8.08
CA ARG A 77 10.90 6.79 -8.92
C ARG A 77 11.72 7.72 -8.04
N GLU A 78 12.84 8.15 -8.57
CA GLU A 78 13.73 9.07 -7.87
C GLU A 78 13.13 10.47 -7.76
N TRP A 79 12.59 10.99 -8.86
CA TRP A 79 12.02 12.33 -8.94
C TRP A 79 10.50 12.26 -9.13
N VAL A 80 9.81 13.01 -8.29
CA VAL A 80 8.35 13.20 -8.34
C VAL A 80 8.07 14.62 -8.79
N VAL A 81 7.25 14.74 -9.86
CA VAL A 81 6.79 16.02 -10.37
C VAL A 81 5.57 16.48 -9.57
N ASP A 82 5.64 17.68 -8.99
CA ASP A 82 4.51 18.35 -8.34
C ASP A 82 4.08 19.54 -9.22
N LYS A 83 3.09 19.30 -10.06
CA LYS A 83 2.55 20.29 -10.97
C LYS A 83 1.04 20.37 -10.81
N HIS A 84 0.55 21.46 -10.21
CA HIS A 84 -0.87 21.63 -9.97
C HIS A 84 -1.29 23.09 -9.90
N ASN A 85 -2.57 23.33 -10.11
CA ASN A 85 -3.25 24.58 -9.78
C ASN A 85 -4.06 24.40 -8.49
N GLY A 86 -3.98 25.38 -7.61
CA GLY A 86 -4.65 25.36 -6.32
C GLY A 86 -5.72 26.45 -6.21
N LEU A 87 -6.77 26.14 -5.46
CA LEU A 87 -7.82 27.08 -5.06
C LEU A 87 -8.12 26.88 -3.58
N THR A 88 -8.07 27.93 -2.81
CA THR A 88 -8.60 27.95 -1.43
C THR A 88 -9.81 28.87 -1.41
N ALA A 89 -10.97 28.31 -1.02
CA ALA A 89 -12.20 29.07 -0.79
C ALA A 89 -12.43 29.20 0.71
N THR A 90 -12.58 30.43 1.20
CA THR A 90 -13.07 30.71 2.55
C THR A 90 -14.59 30.82 2.49
N LEU A 91 -15.28 30.03 3.31
CA LEU A 91 -16.72 30.04 3.45
C LEU A 91 -17.10 30.58 4.83
N SER A 92 -18.13 31.41 4.90
CA SER A 92 -18.60 32.05 6.15
C SER A 92 -20.11 32.09 6.19
N ASN A 93 -20.68 31.97 7.40
CA ASN A 93 -22.08 32.24 7.69
C ASN A 93 -22.27 33.52 8.56
N GLY A 94 -21.19 34.32 8.70
CA GLY A 94 -21.18 35.53 9.54
C GLY A 94 -20.73 35.27 10.99
N GLN A 95 -20.93 34.06 11.52
CA GLN A 95 -20.49 33.68 12.86
C GLN A 95 -19.20 32.83 12.82
N TYR A 96 -19.17 31.89 11.91
CA TYR A 96 -18.06 30.95 11.73
C TYR A 96 -17.54 30.94 10.30
N GLN A 97 -16.33 30.45 10.14
CA GLN A 97 -15.74 30.24 8.83
C GLN A 97 -14.98 28.90 8.78
N PHE A 98 -14.88 28.33 7.60
CA PHE A 98 -13.98 27.25 7.27
C PHE A 98 -13.46 27.41 5.85
N LEU A 99 -12.39 26.70 5.53
CA LEU A 99 -11.77 26.76 4.23
C LEU A 99 -11.89 25.41 3.53
N ILE A 100 -12.06 25.45 2.22
CA ILE A 100 -11.92 24.30 1.33
C ILE A 100 -10.70 24.54 0.45
N ASP A 101 -9.67 23.72 0.63
CA ASP A 101 -8.52 23.68 -0.25
C ASP A 101 -8.79 22.67 -1.37
N ILE A 102 -8.54 23.05 -2.62
CA ILE A 102 -8.62 22.18 -3.80
C ILE A 102 -7.30 22.27 -4.55
N LYS A 103 -6.74 21.12 -4.94
CA LYS A 103 -5.60 21.01 -5.84
C LYS A 103 -5.99 20.18 -7.05
N ALA A 104 -5.79 20.70 -8.25
CA ALA A 104 -6.06 20.03 -9.51
C ALA A 104 -4.74 19.73 -10.22
N PHE A 105 -4.47 18.45 -10.41
CA PHE A 105 -3.32 17.87 -11.13
C PHE A 105 -3.79 17.29 -12.45
N ASP A 106 -2.87 16.97 -13.37
CA ASP A 106 -3.21 16.35 -14.64
C ASP A 106 -3.69 14.88 -14.50
N ASP A 107 -3.43 14.25 -13.35
CA ASP A 107 -3.81 12.87 -13.01
C ASP A 107 -4.92 12.76 -11.96
N GLY A 108 -5.54 13.89 -11.54
CA GLY A 108 -6.63 13.88 -10.58
C GLY A 108 -6.71 15.14 -9.72
N ILE A 109 -7.47 15.02 -8.65
CA ILE A 109 -7.71 16.12 -7.71
C ILE A 109 -7.55 15.69 -6.26
N GLY A 110 -7.23 16.65 -5.40
CA GLY A 110 -7.37 16.53 -3.95
C GLY A 110 -8.11 17.72 -3.38
N PHE A 111 -8.97 17.50 -2.39
CA PHE A 111 -9.57 18.56 -1.61
C PHE A 111 -9.64 18.21 -0.12
N ARG A 112 -9.67 19.23 0.74
CA ARG A 112 -9.78 19.04 2.19
C ARG A 112 -10.48 20.23 2.84
N TYR A 113 -10.91 20.02 4.08
CA TYR A 113 -11.40 21.11 4.94
C TYR A 113 -10.31 21.59 5.89
N ARG A 114 -10.31 22.90 6.17
CA ARG A 114 -9.58 23.49 7.30
C ARG A 114 -10.53 24.30 8.15
N VAL A 115 -10.53 24.03 9.45
CA VAL A 115 -11.31 24.81 10.43
C VAL A 115 -10.32 25.60 11.28
N PRO A 116 -10.15 26.91 11.04
CA PRO A 116 -9.19 27.73 11.77
C PRO A 116 -9.62 27.92 13.24
N LYS A 117 -8.68 28.31 14.09
CA LYS A 117 -9.00 28.80 15.43
C LYS A 117 -9.85 30.05 15.31
N GLN A 118 -11.00 30.07 15.98
CA GLN A 118 -11.95 31.19 15.88
C GLN A 118 -12.90 31.24 17.09
N GLY A 119 -13.13 32.43 17.59
CA GLY A 119 -14.07 32.65 18.70
C GLY A 119 -13.81 31.74 19.90
N THR A 120 -14.87 31.12 20.38
CA THR A 120 -14.85 30.18 21.51
C THR A 120 -14.83 28.72 21.09
N LEU A 121 -14.63 28.43 19.79
CA LEU A 121 -14.52 27.06 19.31
C LEU A 121 -13.21 26.41 19.82
N ASP A 122 -13.36 25.47 20.74
CA ASP A 122 -12.23 24.74 21.33
C ASP A 122 -12.32 23.25 20.98
N LYS A 123 -13.13 22.49 21.69
CA LYS A 123 -13.31 21.06 21.41
C LYS A 123 -14.35 20.83 20.32
N LEU A 124 -13.96 20.11 19.29
CA LEU A 124 -14.81 19.77 18.16
C LEU A 124 -14.79 18.26 17.94
N ASN A 125 -15.82 17.56 18.42
CA ASN A 125 -16.01 16.15 18.11
C ASN A 125 -16.76 16.02 16.78
N ILE A 126 -16.14 15.41 15.77
CA ILE A 126 -16.80 15.14 14.50
C ILE A 126 -17.61 13.85 14.65
N THR A 127 -18.90 13.94 14.37
CA THR A 127 -19.83 12.80 14.37
C THR A 127 -20.10 12.27 12.97
N ASN A 128 -20.00 13.12 11.95
CA ASN A 128 -20.12 12.73 10.54
C ASN A 128 -19.32 13.67 9.64
N GLU A 129 -18.88 13.13 8.50
CA GLU A 129 -18.41 13.90 7.36
C GLU A 129 -19.43 13.77 6.23
N LEU A 130 -19.86 14.92 5.67
CA LEU A 130 -20.93 14.98 4.68
C LEU A 130 -20.41 14.93 3.23
N THR A 131 -19.13 14.73 3.05
CA THR A 131 -18.49 14.65 1.74
C THR A 131 -19.11 13.56 0.88
N GLU A 132 -19.70 13.95 -0.23
CA GLU A 132 -20.30 13.06 -1.21
C GLU A 132 -19.44 12.93 -2.47
N PHE A 133 -19.61 11.82 -3.17
CA PHE A 133 -19.08 11.53 -4.50
C PHE A 133 -20.24 10.97 -5.32
N VAL A 134 -20.85 11.78 -6.16
CA VAL A 134 -22.01 11.39 -6.97
C VAL A 134 -21.55 10.94 -8.33
N ILE A 135 -21.62 9.63 -8.58
CA ILE A 135 -21.12 9.00 -9.79
C ILE A 135 -22.22 8.94 -10.85
N PRO A 136 -22.01 9.51 -12.05
CA PRO A 136 -22.99 9.46 -13.12
C PRO A 136 -23.15 8.03 -13.65
N GLN A 137 -24.39 7.60 -13.93
CA GLN A 137 -24.70 6.30 -14.54
C GLN A 137 -24.03 5.13 -13.76
N ALA A 138 -24.18 5.11 -12.45
CA ALA A 138 -23.55 4.12 -11.58
C ALA A 138 -23.94 2.66 -11.89
N ASP A 139 -25.14 2.45 -12.46
CA ASP A 139 -25.60 1.16 -12.95
C ASP A 139 -24.80 0.61 -14.14
N LYS A 140 -24.12 1.51 -14.88
CA LYS A 140 -23.29 1.17 -16.06
C LYS A 140 -21.79 1.24 -15.77
N ALA A 141 -21.41 1.72 -14.59
CA ALA A 141 -20.02 1.74 -14.14
C ALA A 141 -19.65 0.42 -13.50
N THR A 142 -18.41 -0.03 -13.68
CA THR A 142 -17.88 -1.24 -13.05
C THR A 142 -16.98 -0.86 -11.88
N ALA A 143 -17.17 -1.48 -10.72
CA ALA A 143 -16.39 -1.24 -9.52
C ALA A 143 -15.63 -2.50 -9.07
N TRP A 144 -14.42 -2.30 -8.54
CA TRP A 144 -13.61 -3.32 -7.85
C TRP A 144 -13.45 -2.90 -6.40
N TRP A 145 -13.91 -3.73 -5.47
CA TRP A 145 -14.04 -3.31 -4.08
C TRP A 145 -13.94 -4.45 -3.08
N ILE A 146 -13.58 -4.10 -1.86
CA ILE A 146 -13.65 -4.95 -0.67
C ILE A 146 -14.56 -4.31 0.37
N PRO A 147 -15.28 -5.12 1.20
CA PRO A 147 -16.18 -4.60 2.21
C PRO A 147 -15.41 -3.90 3.33
N ALA A 148 -15.96 -2.79 3.84
CA ALA A 148 -15.48 -2.11 5.02
C ALA A 148 -16.27 -2.52 6.27
N ARG A 149 -15.69 -2.32 7.46
CA ARG A 149 -16.25 -2.73 8.77
C ARG A 149 -16.42 -4.24 8.90
N GLY A 150 -15.69 -5.03 8.12
CA GLY A 150 -15.65 -6.47 8.25
C GLY A 150 -14.59 -6.93 9.26
N TRP A 151 -14.72 -8.18 9.71
CA TRP A 151 -13.81 -8.79 10.69
C TRP A 151 -12.36 -8.89 10.19
N ASN A 152 -12.18 -9.10 8.87
CA ASN A 152 -10.85 -9.33 8.28
C ASN A 152 -10.18 -8.05 7.75
N ARG A 153 -10.60 -6.88 8.21
CA ARG A 153 -9.97 -5.58 7.93
C ARG A 153 -9.91 -5.27 6.43
N TYR A 154 -8.69 -5.28 5.82
CA TYR A 154 -8.45 -5.09 4.38
C TYR A 154 -8.19 -6.39 3.60
N GLU A 155 -8.21 -7.55 4.26
CA GLU A 155 -7.71 -8.82 3.71
C GLU A 155 -8.82 -9.66 3.08
N TYR A 156 -9.44 -9.12 2.04
CA TYR A 156 -10.49 -9.76 1.26
C TYR A 156 -10.08 -9.97 -0.19
N LEU A 157 -10.69 -10.96 -0.85
CA LEU A 157 -10.72 -10.99 -2.31
C LEU A 157 -11.63 -9.87 -2.81
N TYR A 158 -11.24 -9.24 -3.91
CA TYR A 158 -12.01 -8.14 -4.48
C TYR A 158 -13.28 -8.64 -5.17
N ASN A 159 -14.38 -7.93 -4.95
CA ASN A 159 -15.60 -8.06 -5.72
C ASN A 159 -15.52 -7.19 -6.98
N LYS A 160 -16.10 -7.67 -8.08
CA LYS A 160 -16.30 -6.90 -9.32
C LYS A 160 -17.81 -6.86 -9.60
N THR A 161 -18.42 -5.68 -9.50
CA THR A 161 -19.88 -5.48 -9.65
C THR A 161 -20.18 -4.18 -10.38
N PRO A 162 -21.41 -3.97 -10.87
CA PRO A 162 -21.88 -2.62 -11.14
C PRO A 162 -21.72 -1.74 -9.89
N LEU A 163 -21.39 -0.45 -10.09
CA LEU A 163 -21.08 0.44 -8.96
C LEU A 163 -22.28 0.64 -8.04
N ASN A 164 -23.50 0.64 -8.56
CA ASN A 164 -24.71 0.77 -7.75
C ASN A 164 -25.04 -0.47 -6.90
N GLN A 165 -24.26 -1.55 -7.01
CA GLN A 165 -24.42 -2.79 -6.23
C GLN A 165 -23.34 -2.98 -5.15
N ILE A 166 -22.53 -1.96 -4.88
CA ILE A 166 -21.55 -2.03 -3.81
C ILE A 166 -22.23 -1.90 -2.44
N ASP A 167 -21.59 -2.47 -1.44
CA ASP A 167 -21.88 -2.22 -0.02
C ASP A 167 -20.98 -1.06 0.47
N ARG A 168 -20.80 -0.93 1.78
CA ARG A 168 -19.75 -0.04 2.34
C ARG A 168 -18.37 -0.57 1.95
N VAL A 169 -17.54 0.30 1.37
CA VAL A 169 -16.27 -0.11 0.78
C VAL A 169 -15.08 0.63 1.37
N HIS A 170 -13.94 -0.08 1.41
CA HIS A 170 -12.65 0.52 1.69
C HIS A 170 -12.13 1.33 0.49
N THR A 171 -11.19 2.25 0.77
CA THR A 171 -10.42 2.97 -0.25
C THR A 171 -8.94 2.53 -0.19
N PRO A 172 -8.19 2.55 -1.31
CA PRO A 172 -8.56 3.03 -2.65
C PRO A 172 -9.74 2.27 -3.25
N PHE A 173 -10.73 3.00 -3.74
CA PHE A 173 -11.91 2.45 -4.38
C PHE A 173 -11.84 2.74 -5.88
N THR A 174 -11.61 1.72 -6.68
CA THR A 174 -11.39 1.83 -8.12
C THR A 174 -12.62 1.42 -8.90
N PHE A 175 -12.96 2.24 -9.90
CA PHE A 175 -14.09 1.98 -10.80
C PHE A 175 -13.82 2.54 -12.20
N LYS A 176 -14.57 2.03 -13.17
CA LYS A 176 -14.52 2.41 -14.57
C LYS A 176 -15.90 2.87 -15.01
N LEU A 177 -15.99 4.10 -15.49
CA LEU A 177 -17.23 4.66 -16.01
C LEU A 177 -17.60 4.04 -17.38
N ASN A 178 -18.86 4.15 -17.78
CA ASN A 178 -19.35 3.65 -19.07
C ASN A 178 -18.60 4.26 -20.27
N ASN A 179 -18.12 5.49 -20.16
CA ASN A 179 -17.30 6.17 -21.17
C ASN A 179 -15.81 5.79 -21.15
N GLN A 180 -15.45 4.71 -20.46
CA GLN A 180 -14.11 4.15 -20.32
C GLN A 180 -13.14 4.95 -19.43
N VAL A 181 -13.56 6.03 -18.79
CA VAL A 181 -12.73 6.75 -17.82
C VAL A 181 -12.52 5.89 -16.58
N HIS A 182 -11.27 5.71 -16.17
CA HIS A 182 -10.86 5.00 -14.98
C HIS A 182 -10.67 5.98 -13.81
N MET A 183 -11.19 5.65 -12.66
CA MET A 183 -11.15 6.51 -11.49
C MET A 183 -10.83 5.72 -10.22
N SER A 184 -10.19 6.38 -9.26
CA SER A 184 -10.00 5.83 -7.93
C SER A 184 -10.21 6.91 -6.87
N ILE A 185 -11.11 6.64 -5.93
CA ILE A 185 -11.34 7.51 -4.77
C ILE A 185 -10.51 6.99 -3.60
N HIS A 186 -9.76 7.90 -2.97
CA HIS A 186 -8.92 7.59 -1.83
C HIS A 186 -8.77 8.80 -0.90
N GLU A 187 -7.82 8.75 0.00
CA GLU A 187 -7.41 9.85 0.85
C GLU A 187 -5.88 9.93 0.95
N ALA A 188 -5.37 11.12 1.22
CA ALA A 188 -3.94 11.34 1.42
C ALA A 188 -3.68 12.10 2.72
N ALA A 189 -2.48 11.89 3.30
CA ALA A 189 -2.05 12.53 4.54
C ALA A 189 -3.02 12.30 5.72
N LEU A 190 -3.37 11.04 5.97
CA LEU A 190 -4.21 10.64 7.10
C LEU A 190 -3.40 10.75 8.41
N VAL A 191 -3.59 11.85 9.10
CA VAL A 191 -2.94 12.17 10.38
C VAL A 191 -3.97 12.70 11.35
N ASP A 192 -4.00 12.14 12.56
CA ASP A 192 -4.90 12.51 13.66
C ASP A 192 -6.39 12.67 13.23
N TYR A 193 -6.83 11.73 12.42
CA TYR A 193 -8.17 11.67 11.86
C TYR A 193 -8.58 10.21 11.64
N ALA A 194 -9.87 9.95 11.52
CA ALA A 194 -10.37 8.62 11.21
C ALA A 194 -10.27 8.32 9.71
N ALA A 195 -9.97 7.07 9.34
CA ALA A 195 -9.97 6.66 7.95
C ALA A 195 -11.35 6.78 7.32
N MET A 196 -11.36 7.20 6.05
CA MET A 196 -12.55 7.26 5.22
C MET A 196 -12.84 5.89 4.61
N THR A 197 -14.06 5.40 4.79
CA THR A 197 -14.71 4.41 3.93
C THR A 197 -15.83 5.09 3.15
N LEU A 198 -16.38 4.43 2.15
CA LEU A 198 -17.48 4.98 1.36
C LEU A 198 -18.74 4.15 1.58
N ASP A 199 -19.83 4.84 1.91
CA ASP A 199 -21.14 4.25 2.10
C ASP A 199 -22.08 4.72 1.00
N GLN A 200 -22.73 3.80 0.30
CA GLN A 200 -23.69 4.17 -0.73
C GLN A 200 -25.01 4.57 -0.11
N ARG A 201 -25.40 5.85 -0.24
CA ARG A 201 -26.63 6.40 0.33
C ARG A 201 -27.85 6.18 -0.55
N ARG A 202 -27.64 6.22 -1.84
CA ARG A 202 -28.60 5.98 -2.89
C ARG A 202 -27.81 5.68 -4.16
N ASP A 203 -28.49 5.27 -5.19
CA ASP A 203 -27.89 4.88 -6.45
C ASP A 203 -26.82 5.89 -6.95
N GLY A 204 -25.59 5.47 -6.98
CA GLY A 204 -24.41 6.26 -7.40
C GLY A 204 -24.00 7.40 -6.45
N THR A 205 -24.68 7.63 -5.34
CA THR A 205 -24.29 8.63 -4.34
C THR A 205 -23.49 7.96 -3.22
N LEU A 206 -22.18 8.11 -3.24
CA LEU A 206 -21.29 7.65 -2.21
C LEU A 206 -21.05 8.77 -1.21
N ARG A 207 -20.96 8.45 0.08
CA ARG A 207 -20.63 9.37 1.16
C ARG A 207 -19.46 8.86 1.97
N ALA A 208 -18.57 9.77 2.37
CA ALA A 208 -17.54 9.48 3.35
C ALA A 208 -18.18 8.96 4.65
N ASP A 209 -17.78 7.79 5.09
CA ASP A 209 -18.15 7.21 6.37
C ASP A 209 -16.86 6.95 7.17
N LEU A 210 -16.65 7.79 8.18
CA LEU A 210 -15.46 7.74 9.02
C LEU A 210 -15.56 6.60 10.03
N THR A 211 -14.45 5.94 10.27
CA THR A 211 -14.37 4.87 11.27
C THR A 211 -14.46 5.44 12.68
N PRO A 212 -15.42 4.97 13.53
CA PRO A 212 -15.64 5.54 14.84
C PRO A 212 -14.64 5.05 15.90
N TRP A 213 -14.48 5.83 16.95
CA TRP A 213 -14.06 5.35 18.26
C TRP A 213 -15.12 4.40 18.86
N SER A 214 -14.74 3.66 19.89
CA SER A 214 -15.65 2.78 20.63
C SER A 214 -16.85 3.51 21.25
N ASP A 215 -16.77 4.82 21.47
CA ASP A 215 -17.87 5.67 21.95
C ASP A 215 -18.74 6.27 20.84
N GLY A 216 -18.48 5.93 19.59
CA GLY A 216 -19.23 6.36 18.41
C GLY A 216 -18.79 7.71 17.80
N ILE A 217 -17.95 8.48 18.49
CA ILE A 217 -17.35 9.70 17.92
C ILE A 217 -16.42 9.30 16.76
N LYS A 218 -16.47 10.04 15.66
CA LYS A 218 -15.61 9.73 14.50
C LYS A 218 -14.21 10.33 14.68
N VAL A 219 -14.14 11.59 15.05
CA VAL A 219 -12.86 12.29 15.28
C VAL A 219 -12.98 13.20 16.49
N LYS A 220 -12.03 13.08 17.40
CA LYS A 220 -11.87 13.97 18.57
C LYS A 220 -10.80 14.98 18.23
N THR A 221 -11.19 16.26 18.09
CA THR A 221 -10.27 17.31 17.64
C THR A 221 -10.59 18.64 18.29
N GLN A 222 -9.87 19.68 17.91
CA GLN A 222 -10.09 21.07 18.34
C GLN A 222 -9.93 22.01 17.14
N ALA A 223 -10.46 23.21 17.23
CA ALA A 223 -10.31 24.22 16.19
C ALA A 223 -8.82 24.49 15.88
N GLY A 224 -8.50 24.73 14.63
CA GLY A 224 -7.15 24.83 14.12
C GLY A 224 -6.68 23.53 13.45
N PHE A 225 -7.59 22.67 13.01
CA PHE A 225 -7.27 21.40 12.32
C PHE A 225 -7.53 21.46 10.82
N ALA A 226 -6.92 20.54 10.11
CA ALA A 226 -7.22 20.19 8.73
C ALA A 226 -7.58 18.69 8.64
N THR A 227 -8.54 18.36 7.77
CA THR A 227 -8.83 16.96 7.45
C THR A 227 -7.73 16.38 6.56
N PRO A 228 -7.63 15.05 6.41
CA PRO A 228 -6.92 14.46 5.29
C PRO A 228 -7.46 14.98 3.96
N TRP A 229 -6.66 14.87 2.90
CA TRP A 229 -7.12 15.14 1.55
C TRP A 229 -8.05 14.02 1.08
N ARG A 230 -9.19 14.37 0.53
CA ARG A 230 -10.03 13.47 -0.26
C ARG A 230 -9.52 13.51 -1.68
N THR A 231 -9.24 12.37 -2.27
CA THR A 231 -8.56 12.29 -3.57
C THR A 231 -9.40 11.55 -4.60
N ILE A 232 -9.33 11.99 -5.83
CA ILE A 232 -9.93 11.35 -7.00
C ILE A 232 -8.87 11.30 -8.09
N GLN A 233 -8.30 10.12 -8.34
CA GLN A 233 -7.47 9.87 -9.50
C GLN A 233 -8.37 9.68 -10.72
N ILE A 234 -7.98 10.22 -11.88
CA ILE A 234 -8.77 10.22 -13.11
C ILE A 234 -7.84 9.97 -14.29
N ALA A 235 -8.19 9.00 -15.14
CA ALA A 235 -7.38 8.66 -16.31
C ALA A 235 -8.22 8.05 -17.44
N ASP A 236 -7.79 8.25 -18.68
CA ASP A 236 -8.39 7.63 -19.87
C ASP A 236 -8.15 6.11 -19.94
N LYS A 237 -7.08 5.64 -19.31
CA LYS A 237 -6.67 4.23 -19.31
C LYS A 237 -6.37 3.78 -17.89
N ALA A 238 -6.53 2.50 -17.61
CA ALA A 238 -6.19 1.90 -16.33
C ALA A 238 -4.74 2.20 -15.90
N THR A 239 -3.79 2.15 -16.84
CA THR A 239 -2.37 2.45 -16.60
C THR A 239 -2.11 3.87 -16.12
N GLY A 240 -2.98 4.82 -16.45
CA GLY A 240 -2.88 6.20 -15.96
C GLY A 240 -3.03 6.30 -14.44
N LEU A 241 -3.85 5.45 -13.82
CA LEU A 241 -3.97 5.37 -12.37
C LEU A 241 -2.64 4.92 -11.73
N LEU A 242 -1.95 3.95 -12.36
CA LEU A 242 -0.68 3.40 -11.89
C LEU A 242 0.50 4.38 -12.01
N ASN A 243 0.43 5.29 -12.96
CA ASN A 243 1.47 6.29 -13.22
C ASN A 243 1.27 7.59 -12.44
N SER A 244 0.24 7.67 -11.58
CA SER A 244 -0.11 8.85 -10.81
C SER A 244 0.79 9.04 -9.58
N ASP A 245 1.18 10.28 -9.33
CA ASP A 245 1.88 10.71 -8.11
C ASP A 245 0.99 11.57 -7.18
N LEU A 246 -0.30 11.63 -7.45
CA LEU A 246 -1.27 12.46 -6.74
C LEU A 246 -1.18 12.30 -5.22
N ILE A 247 -1.21 11.06 -4.75
CA ILE A 247 -1.22 10.74 -3.31
C ILE A 247 0.05 11.24 -2.62
N LEU A 248 1.23 11.07 -3.24
CA LEU A 248 2.49 11.57 -2.69
C LEU A 248 2.52 13.11 -2.61
N ASN A 249 2.08 13.76 -3.69
CA ASN A 249 2.12 15.23 -3.79
C ASN A 249 1.17 15.93 -2.81
N LEU A 250 0.20 15.23 -2.26
CA LEU A 250 -0.71 15.75 -1.23
C LEU A 250 -0.20 15.54 0.21
N ASN A 251 0.98 14.98 0.38
CA ASN A 251 1.63 14.82 1.68
C ASN A 251 2.68 15.90 1.92
N GLU A 252 2.93 16.19 3.20
CA GLU A 252 3.99 17.12 3.61
C GLU A 252 5.38 16.54 3.29
N PRO A 253 6.37 17.41 3.07
CA PRO A 253 7.77 17.00 2.93
C PRO A 253 8.27 16.20 4.13
N ASN A 254 9.41 15.51 3.95
CA ASN A 254 10.07 14.74 4.98
C ASN A 254 10.31 15.55 6.26
N LYS A 255 9.85 15.04 7.41
CA LYS A 255 9.98 15.63 8.75
C LYS A 255 11.09 15.01 9.60
N LEU A 256 11.77 13.97 9.10
CA LEU A 256 12.79 13.25 9.85
C LEU A 256 14.22 13.79 9.64
N GLY A 257 14.41 14.70 8.70
CA GLY A 257 15.73 15.19 8.32
C GLY A 257 16.50 14.17 7.49
N ASN A 258 17.75 13.86 7.86
CA ASN A 258 18.55 12.84 7.18
C ASN A 258 17.95 11.44 7.40
N VAL A 259 17.70 10.73 6.30
CA VAL A 259 17.12 9.38 6.28
C VAL A 259 17.97 8.38 5.50
N ASP A 260 19.28 8.65 5.34
CA ASP A 260 20.23 7.75 4.66
C ASP A 260 20.33 6.37 5.34
N TRP A 261 19.87 6.28 6.58
CA TRP A 261 19.77 5.03 7.34
C TRP A 261 18.56 4.16 6.97
N VAL A 262 17.64 4.67 6.16
CA VAL A 262 16.51 3.88 5.62
C VAL A 262 16.98 3.19 4.35
N GLU A 263 17.15 1.88 4.42
CA GLU A 263 17.77 1.10 3.36
C GLU A 263 16.77 0.11 2.75
N PRO A 264 16.36 0.31 1.48
CA PRO A 264 15.67 -0.71 0.70
C PRO A 264 16.50 -1.99 0.54
N GLY A 265 15.84 -3.12 0.31
CA GLY A 265 16.52 -4.38 0.04
C GLY A 265 15.61 -5.59 0.04
N LYS A 266 16.10 -6.69 -0.48
CA LYS A 266 15.42 -7.99 -0.39
C LYS A 266 15.75 -8.68 0.91
N TYR A 267 14.81 -9.49 1.40
CA TYR A 267 14.98 -10.27 2.61
C TYR A 267 14.37 -11.67 2.48
N VAL A 268 14.81 -12.56 3.33
CA VAL A 268 14.22 -13.88 3.56
C VAL A 268 13.68 -13.94 4.98
N GLY A 269 12.87 -14.93 5.32
CA GLY A 269 12.34 -14.99 6.67
C GLY A 269 11.99 -16.38 7.17
N ILE A 270 12.13 -16.56 8.47
CA ILE A 270 11.54 -17.66 9.23
C ILE A 270 10.07 -17.30 9.44
N TRP A 271 9.23 -17.75 8.51
CA TRP A 271 7.84 -17.35 8.38
C TRP A 271 6.98 -18.37 7.62
N TRP A 272 7.33 -18.71 6.36
CA TRP A 272 6.50 -19.55 5.51
C TRP A 272 6.33 -20.99 6.04
N GLY A 273 7.37 -21.55 6.63
CA GLY A 273 7.32 -22.86 7.29
C GLY A 273 6.29 -22.93 8.42
N MET A 274 6.05 -21.82 9.11
CA MET A 274 5.02 -21.72 10.15
C MET A 274 3.63 -21.76 9.55
N HIS A 275 3.38 -21.05 8.45
CA HIS A 275 2.10 -21.10 7.71
C HIS A 275 1.82 -22.47 7.09
N LEU A 276 2.86 -23.24 6.77
CA LEU A 276 2.75 -24.61 6.31
C LEU A 276 2.63 -25.64 7.44
N ASN A 277 2.69 -25.22 8.72
CA ASN A 277 2.74 -26.09 9.90
C ASN A 277 3.97 -27.02 9.96
N GLU A 278 5.05 -26.69 9.28
CA GLU A 278 6.34 -27.39 9.38
C GLU A 278 7.09 -26.97 10.67
N THR A 279 6.98 -25.69 11.01
CA THR A 279 7.55 -25.10 12.23
C THR A 279 6.47 -24.33 12.99
N THR A 280 6.79 -23.88 14.19
CA THR A 280 5.89 -23.11 15.07
C THR A 280 6.48 -21.77 15.48
N TRP A 281 5.62 -20.79 15.76
CA TRP A 281 6.02 -19.52 16.42
C TRP A 281 6.37 -19.74 17.89
N GLY A 282 5.66 -20.63 18.58
CA GLY A 282 5.89 -20.97 19.97
C GLY A 282 7.04 -21.96 20.17
N SER A 283 7.45 -22.11 21.43
CA SER A 283 8.54 -23.00 21.85
C SER A 283 8.23 -24.49 21.60
N GLY A 284 9.25 -25.34 21.73
CA GLY A 284 9.14 -26.78 21.59
C GLY A 284 9.94 -27.34 20.42
N ASP A 285 9.76 -28.62 20.11
CA ASP A 285 10.58 -29.37 19.16
C ASP A 285 10.50 -28.84 17.71
N LYS A 286 9.44 -28.10 17.39
CA LYS A 286 9.24 -27.50 16.04
C LYS A 286 9.46 -25.99 16.04
N HIS A 287 10.01 -25.41 17.08
CA HIS A 287 10.25 -23.97 17.14
C HIS A 287 11.10 -23.49 15.95
N GLY A 288 10.56 -22.55 15.16
CA GLY A 288 11.26 -22.06 13.96
C GLY A 288 12.32 -21.02 14.28
N ALA A 289 12.08 -20.17 15.28
CA ALA A 289 12.93 -19.04 15.64
C ALA A 289 14.08 -19.45 16.58
N THR A 290 14.91 -20.41 16.16
CA THR A 290 16.10 -20.81 16.91
C THR A 290 17.34 -20.07 16.43
N THR A 291 18.37 -20.01 17.27
CA THR A 291 19.67 -19.43 16.92
C THR A 291 20.28 -20.11 15.70
N ASP A 292 20.27 -21.45 15.66
CA ASP A 292 20.88 -22.21 14.58
C ASP A 292 20.12 -22.03 13.25
N GLU A 293 18.77 -22.05 13.28
CA GLU A 293 17.97 -21.83 12.10
C GLU A 293 18.16 -20.40 11.57
N THR A 294 18.19 -19.41 12.44
CA THR A 294 18.43 -18.02 12.04
C THR A 294 19.80 -17.85 11.36
N LYS A 295 20.85 -18.47 11.90
CA LYS A 295 22.17 -18.45 11.26
C LYS A 295 22.17 -19.10 9.88
N ARG A 296 21.44 -20.22 9.70
CA ARG A 296 21.29 -20.87 8.37
C ARG A 296 20.60 -19.94 7.36
N TYR A 297 19.56 -19.23 7.79
CA TYR A 297 18.90 -18.22 6.93
C TYR A 297 19.83 -17.04 6.64
N MET A 298 20.66 -16.61 7.59
CA MET A 298 21.67 -15.56 7.36
C MET A 298 22.74 -15.99 6.35
N ASP A 299 23.20 -17.23 6.41
CA ASP A 299 24.10 -17.79 5.39
C ASP A 299 23.44 -17.76 4.01
N PHE A 300 22.19 -18.23 3.92
CA PHE A 300 21.46 -18.20 2.66
C PHE A 300 21.27 -16.76 2.14
N ALA A 301 20.94 -15.82 3.00
CA ALA A 301 20.80 -14.42 2.62
C ALA A 301 22.12 -13.83 2.11
N ALA A 302 23.23 -14.08 2.79
CA ALA A 302 24.57 -13.63 2.38
C ALA A 302 24.98 -14.22 1.03
N ASP A 303 24.79 -15.51 0.84
CA ASP A 303 25.15 -16.22 -0.40
C ASP A 303 24.36 -15.73 -1.62
N ASN A 304 23.16 -15.18 -1.40
CA ASN A 304 22.25 -14.75 -2.46
C ASN A 304 22.09 -13.21 -2.55
N GLY A 305 22.87 -12.44 -1.79
CA GLY A 305 22.88 -10.97 -1.85
C GLY A 305 21.63 -10.33 -1.26
N PHE A 306 20.99 -10.97 -0.27
CA PHE A 306 19.85 -10.40 0.45
C PHE A 306 20.30 -9.61 1.67
N ALA A 307 19.58 -8.52 1.94
CA ALA A 307 19.98 -7.55 2.95
C ALA A 307 19.68 -7.99 4.40
N GLY A 308 18.68 -8.86 4.57
CA GLY A 308 18.23 -9.21 5.92
C GLY A 308 17.46 -10.52 6.02
N VAL A 309 17.28 -10.94 7.28
CA VAL A 309 16.49 -12.10 7.67
C VAL A 309 15.45 -11.68 8.70
N LEU A 310 14.17 -11.83 8.34
CA LEU A 310 13.05 -11.69 9.28
C LEU A 310 12.95 -12.94 10.15
N VAL A 311 12.75 -12.77 11.45
CA VAL A 311 12.48 -13.88 12.35
C VAL A 311 11.23 -13.58 13.18
N GLU A 312 10.18 -14.32 12.93
CA GLU A 312 8.97 -14.33 13.76
C GLU A 312 9.08 -15.41 14.85
N GLY A 313 8.38 -15.26 15.95
CA GLY A 313 8.38 -16.26 17.03
C GLY A 313 9.61 -16.23 17.95
N TRP A 314 10.40 -15.17 17.90
CA TRP A 314 11.65 -15.04 18.66
C TRP A 314 11.43 -14.76 20.16
N ASN A 315 10.33 -14.11 20.51
CA ASN A 315 10.05 -13.53 21.82
C ASN A 315 9.00 -14.31 22.61
N ILE A 316 9.01 -14.18 23.91
CA ILE A 316 8.04 -14.79 24.83
C ILE A 316 6.62 -14.31 24.51
N GLY A 317 5.66 -15.24 24.52
CA GLY A 317 4.22 -14.97 24.38
C GLY A 317 3.48 -15.92 23.43
N TRP A 318 4.18 -16.53 22.48
CA TRP A 318 3.57 -17.38 21.46
C TRP A 318 3.03 -18.74 21.96
N ASP A 319 3.42 -19.17 23.15
CA ASP A 319 2.94 -20.43 23.76
C ASP A 319 1.55 -20.32 24.39
N GLY A 320 1.08 -19.09 24.61
CA GLY A 320 -0.24 -18.80 25.16
C GLY A 320 -1.34 -18.67 24.10
N SER A 321 -2.53 -18.27 24.54
CA SER A 321 -3.64 -17.92 23.65
C SER A 321 -3.43 -16.55 23.00
N TRP A 322 -2.28 -16.34 22.38
CA TRP A 322 -1.84 -15.04 21.87
C TRP A 322 -2.84 -14.41 20.90
N PHE A 323 -3.51 -15.21 20.06
CA PHE A 323 -4.47 -14.71 19.07
C PHE A 323 -5.64 -13.94 19.71
N HIS A 324 -6.04 -14.30 20.93
CA HIS A 324 -7.13 -13.63 21.65
C HIS A 324 -6.65 -12.78 22.83
N ASN A 325 -5.37 -12.83 23.15
CA ASN A 325 -4.78 -12.11 24.28
C ASN A 325 -3.33 -11.71 24.01
N GLY A 326 -3.13 -10.60 23.32
CA GLY A 326 -1.79 -10.07 23.05
C GLY A 326 -1.05 -9.52 24.28
N ASP A 327 -1.69 -9.43 25.44
CA ASP A 327 -1.01 -9.04 26.70
C ASP A 327 0.05 -10.05 27.15
N VAL A 328 0.05 -11.27 26.59
CA VAL A 328 1.06 -12.29 26.85
C VAL A 328 2.42 -11.99 26.23
N PHE A 329 2.48 -11.08 25.24
CA PHE A 329 3.73 -10.76 24.56
C PHE A 329 4.67 -9.90 25.39
N SER A 330 5.93 -10.35 25.47
CA SER A 330 7.08 -9.52 25.84
C SER A 330 7.84 -9.13 24.58
N PHE A 331 8.14 -7.85 24.41
CA PHE A 331 8.91 -7.34 23.27
C PHE A 331 10.40 -7.14 23.61
N THR A 332 10.82 -7.60 24.81
CA THR A 332 12.20 -7.46 25.31
C THR A 332 12.83 -8.79 25.75
N GLN A 333 12.04 -9.88 25.79
CA GLN A 333 12.50 -11.19 26.26
C GLN A 333 12.44 -12.21 25.14
N THR A 334 13.58 -12.84 24.85
CA THR A 334 13.70 -13.92 23.88
C THR A 334 13.28 -15.26 24.49
N TYR A 335 12.89 -16.21 23.63
CA TYR A 335 12.92 -17.62 24.03
C TYR A 335 14.36 -18.07 24.33
N PRO A 336 14.56 -19.10 25.20
CA PRO A 336 15.90 -19.55 25.60
C PRO A 336 16.77 -20.05 24.45
N ASP A 337 16.18 -20.53 23.37
CA ASP A 337 16.85 -21.04 22.17
C ASP A 337 17.11 -19.96 21.09
N PHE A 338 16.78 -18.70 21.40
CA PHE A 338 17.05 -17.55 20.53
C PHE A 338 18.05 -16.59 21.21
N ASP A 339 19.32 -16.72 20.84
CA ASP A 339 20.41 -15.88 21.35
C ASP A 339 20.57 -14.61 20.48
N LEU A 340 19.85 -13.54 20.82
CA LEU A 340 19.86 -12.28 20.08
C LEU A 340 21.27 -11.67 19.92
N PRO A 341 22.11 -11.58 20.98
CA PRO A 341 23.49 -11.11 20.82
C PRO A 341 24.30 -11.93 19.82
N ALA A 342 24.27 -13.25 19.94
CA ALA A 342 25.02 -14.15 19.04
C ALA A 342 24.53 -14.07 17.58
N ILE A 343 23.22 -13.99 17.36
CA ILE A 343 22.59 -13.83 16.05
C ILE A 343 23.01 -12.50 15.41
N SER A 344 22.93 -11.42 16.16
CA SER A 344 23.29 -10.08 15.66
C SER A 344 24.77 -9.99 15.27
N ALA A 345 25.66 -10.53 16.10
CA ALA A 345 27.09 -10.59 15.80
C ALA A 345 27.36 -11.45 14.55
N TYR A 346 26.68 -12.59 14.43
CA TYR A 346 26.81 -13.47 13.27
C TYR A 346 26.34 -12.79 11.98
N GLY A 347 25.16 -12.16 12.00
CA GLY A 347 24.62 -11.41 10.86
C GLY A 347 25.55 -10.29 10.43
N ALA A 348 26.08 -9.52 11.37
CA ALA A 348 27.03 -8.45 11.08
C ALA A 348 28.30 -8.99 10.40
N SER A 349 28.82 -10.14 10.83
CA SER A 349 29.98 -10.80 10.20
C SER A 349 29.73 -11.24 8.76
N LYS A 350 28.48 -11.43 8.39
CA LYS A 350 28.05 -11.85 7.04
C LYS A 350 27.55 -10.67 6.18
N GLY A 351 27.45 -9.47 6.74
CA GLY A 351 26.81 -8.32 6.09
C GLY A 351 25.31 -8.47 5.91
N VAL A 352 24.64 -9.23 6.77
CA VAL A 352 23.20 -9.51 6.77
C VAL A 352 22.59 -9.01 8.07
N ARG A 353 21.47 -8.29 7.99
CA ARG A 353 20.77 -7.77 9.17
C ARG A 353 19.73 -8.75 9.70
N LEU A 354 19.55 -8.76 11.02
CA LEU A 354 18.32 -9.27 11.60
C LEU A 354 17.20 -8.24 11.36
N ILE A 355 16.07 -8.67 10.82
CA ILE A 355 14.84 -7.89 10.76
C ILE A 355 13.98 -8.30 11.95
N GLY A 356 13.65 -7.33 12.80
CA GLY A 356 12.87 -7.57 14.00
C GLY A 356 11.39 -7.82 13.70
N HIS A 357 10.70 -8.42 14.67
CA HIS A 357 9.26 -8.67 14.57
C HIS A 357 8.58 -8.35 15.91
N HIS A 358 7.50 -7.57 15.84
CA HIS A 358 6.64 -7.25 16.98
C HIS A 358 5.18 -7.55 16.60
N GLU A 359 4.70 -8.76 16.94
CA GLU A 359 3.26 -9.07 16.87
C GLU A 359 2.56 -8.62 18.13
N THR A 360 1.54 -7.77 18.00
CA THR A 360 0.80 -7.22 19.15
C THR A 360 -0.47 -7.98 19.46
N SER A 361 -0.97 -8.77 18.51
CA SER A 361 -2.31 -9.39 18.55
C SER A 361 -3.41 -8.39 18.97
N GLY A 362 -3.29 -7.15 18.50
CA GLY A 362 -4.23 -6.08 18.82
C GLY A 362 -4.19 -5.53 20.24
N SER A 363 -3.30 -6.01 21.13
CA SER A 363 -3.11 -5.47 22.49
C SER A 363 -2.17 -4.26 22.46
N VAL A 364 -2.65 -3.15 21.91
CA VAL A 364 -1.80 -1.99 21.62
C VAL A 364 -1.34 -1.24 22.87
N THR A 365 -2.09 -1.30 23.98
CA THR A 365 -1.64 -0.70 25.25
C THR A 365 -0.45 -1.46 25.82
N ASN A 366 -0.44 -2.81 25.75
CA ASN A 366 0.71 -3.62 26.14
C ASN A 366 1.94 -3.27 25.30
N TYR A 367 1.77 -3.16 23.95
CA TYR A 367 2.85 -2.78 23.06
C TYR A 367 3.35 -1.36 23.32
N ARG A 368 2.44 -0.39 23.49
CA ARG A 368 2.78 1.00 23.80
C ARG A 368 3.64 1.12 25.07
N ASN A 369 3.32 0.36 26.11
CA ASN A 369 4.05 0.37 27.38
C ASN A 369 5.48 -0.19 27.27
N GLN A 370 5.73 -1.08 26.31
CA GLN A 370 7.04 -1.72 26.12
C GLN A 370 7.82 -1.12 24.92
N MET A 371 7.20 -0.29 24.10
CA MET A 371 7.71 0.11 22.78
C MET A 371 9.10 0.77 22.85
N SER A 372 9.32 1.68 23.80
CA SER A 372 10.61 2.35 23.95
C SER A 372 11.73 1.35 24.23
N ASP A 373 11.54 0.48 25.23
CA ASP A 373 12.54 -0.51 25.63
C ASP A 373 12.76 -1.54 24.52
N ALA A 374 11.70 -1.91 23.78
CA ALA A 374 11.78 -2.84 22.67
C ALA A 374 12.62 -2.28 21.51
N TYR A 375 12.42 -1.01 21.14
CA TYR A 375 13.24 -0.37 20.11
C TYR A 375 14.67 -0.08 20.59
N ASP A 376 14.87 0.24 21.87
CA ASP A 376 16.20 0.37 22.47
C ASP A 376 16.98 -0.95 22.42
N LEU A 377 16.33 -2.07 22.73
CA LEU A 377 16.91 -3.41 22.60
C LEU A 377 17.34 -3.68 21.14
N TYR A 378 16.48 -3.41 20.18
CA TYR A 378 16.82 -3.62 18.77
C TYR A 378 17.96 -2.69 18.31
N GLN A 379 17.94 -1.43 18.70
CA GLN A 379 19.04 -0.50 18.39
C GLN A 379 20.38 -1.00 18.94
N GLN A 380 20.38 -1.49 20.17
CA GLN A 380 21.59 -2.04 20.83
C GLN A 380 22.21 -3.17 20.01
N TYR A 381 21.40 -3.98 19.33
CA TYR A 381 21.87 -5.11 18.52
C TYR A 381 21.88 -4.83 17.01
N GLY A 382 21.83 -3.58 16.60
CA GLY A 382 22.00 -3.18 15.20
C GLY A 382 20.83 -3.54 14.29
N VAL A 383 19.64 -3.78 14.84
CA VAL A 383 18.42 -3.97 14.06
C VAL A 383 17.94 -2.62 13.56
N THR A 384 17.81 -2.46 12.24
CA THR A 384 17.40 -1.20 11.58
C THR A 384 16.05 -1.29 10.87
N GLN A 385 15.40 -2.43 10.94
CA GLN A 385 14.08 -2.67 10.33
C GLN A 385 13.26 -3.61 11.19
N VAL A 386 11.99 -3.29 11.40
CA VAL A 386 11.05 -4.07 12.20
C VAL A 386 9.74 -4.25 11.42
N LYS A 387 9.27 -5.49 11.33
CA LYS A 387 7.90 -5.83 10.95
C LYS A 387 7.03 -5.77 12.21
N THR A 388 5.98 -4.95 12.18
CA THR A 388 4.98 -4.91 13.25
C THR A 388 3.70 -5.61 12.79
N GLY A 389 3.02 -6.32 13.68
CA GLY A 389 1.77 -7.02 13.43
C GLY A 389 0.67 -6.60 14.41
N TYR A 390 -0.56 -6.61 13.95
CA TYR A 390 -1.74 -6.24 14.73
C TYR A 390 -2.88 -7.22 14.43
N VAL A 391 -2.58 -8.50 14.52
CA VAL A 391 -3.54 -9.59 14.27
C VAL A 391 -4.67 -9.52 15.30
N ALA A 392 -5.85 -9.14 14.84
CA ALA A 392 -7.09 -9.11 15.59
C ALA A 392 -8.26 -8.98 14.61
N ASP A 393 -9.44 -9.37 15.01
CA ASP A 393 -10.65 -9.10 14.23
C ASP A 393 -10.87 -7.59 14.10
N GLY A 394 -11.49 -7.16 13.02
CA GLY A 394 -11.85 -5.76 12.80
C GLY A 394 -12.74 -5.24 13.93
N GLY A 395 -12.37 -4.11 14.55
CA GLY A 395 -13.05 -3.55 15.70
C GLY A 395 -12.67 -4.17 17.04
N ASP A 396 -11.63 -5.00 17.09
CA ASP A 396 -11.23 -5.72 18.31
C ASP A 396 -9.80 -5.35 18.80
N ILE A 397 -9.29 -4.20 18.40
CA ILE A 397 -8.07 -3.66 18.98
C ILE A 397 -8.29 -3.28 20.44
N LYS A 398 -7.55 -3.91 21.34
CA LYS A 398 -7.65 -3.69 22.78
C LYS A 398 -6.88 -2.43 23.21
N ARG A 399 -7.62 -1.45 23.70
CA ARG A 399 -7.09 -0.24 24.34
C ARG A 399 -7.51 -0.20 25.81
N VAL A 400 -6.57 0.03 26.70
CA VAL A 400 -6.84 0.29 28.12
C VAL A 400 -6.63 1.79 28.37
N ASP A 401 -7.66 2.47 28.91
CA ASP A 401 -7.58 3.89 29.19
C ASP A 401 -6.90 4.20 30.54
N ASP A 402 -6.74 5.49 30.86
CA ASP A 402 -6.07 5.95 32.10
C ASP A 402 -6.79 5.53 33.40
N LYS A 403 -8.03 5.06 33.29
CA LYS A 403 -8.82 4.54 34.39
C LYS A 403 -8.77 3.02 34.48
N GLY A 404 -8.02 2.35 33.62
CA GLY A 404 -7.93 0.90 33.53
C GLY A 404 -9.13 0.24 32.83
N ILE A 405 -9.98 1.01 32.11
CA ILE A 405 -11.12 0.47 31.39
C ILE A 405 -10.67 0.01 29.99
N THR A 406 -11.04 -1.22 29.66
CA THR A 406 -10.78 -1.77 28.34
C THR A 406 -11.82 -1.31 27.33
N HIS A 407 -11.34 -0.83 26.20
CA HIS A 407 -12.11 -0.47 25.02
C HIS A 407 -11.66 -1.29 23.82
N HIS A 408 -12.57 -1.51 22.87
CA HIS A 408 -12.26 -2.19 21.60
C HIS A 408 -12.40 -1.18 20.47
N GLU A 409 -11.31 -0.98 19.74
CA GLU A 409 -11.19 0.03 18.68
C GLU A 409 -11.02 -0.64 17.31
N TRP A 410 -11.36 0.09 16.26
CA TRP A 410 -11.11 -0.33 14.89
C TRP A 410 -9.66 -0.06 14.47
N HIS A 411 -9.07 -0.94 13.64
CA HIS A 411 -7.73 -0.76 13.06
C HIS A 411 -7.59 0.56 12.28
N ASP A 412 -8.69 1.10 11.75
CA ASP A 412 -8.74 2.28 10.90
C ASP A 412 -9.47 3.47 11.55
N GLY A 413 -9.73 3.43 12.87
CA GLY A 413 -10.18 4.57 13.66
C GLY A 413 -9.06 5.55 13.99
N GLN A 414 -9.41 6.78 14.40
CA GLN A 414 -8.42 7.81 14.75
C GLN A 414 -7.42 7.34 15.80
N PHE A 415 -7.85 6.57 16.81
CA PHE A 415 -6.96 6.04 17.83
C PHE A 415 -5.82 5.23 17.19
N MET A 416 -6.15 4.26 16.33
CA MET A 416 -5.13 3.42 15.70
C MET A 416 -4.32 4.17 14.65
N VAL A 417 -4.90 5.11 13.92
CA VAL A 417 -4.13 6.01 13.04
C VAL A 417 -2.99 6.68 13.81
N ASN A 418 -3.28 7.15 15.03
CA ASN A 418 -2.28 7.77 15.89
C ASN A 418 -1.28 6.75 16.46
N GLU A 419 -1.72 5.54 16.83
CA GLU A 419 -0.84 4.49 17.34
C GLU A 419 0.16 4.00 16.27
N TYR A 420 -0.28 3.76 15.04
CA TYR A 420 0.62 3.40 13.94
C TYR A 420 1.67 4.48 13.69
N LEU A 421 1.26 5.75 13.63
CA LEU A 421 2.21 6.85 13.41
C LEU A 421 3.15 7.03 14.60
N HIS A 422 2.67 6.81 15.82
CA HIS A 422 3.52 6.86 17.01
C HIS A 422 4.62 5.80 16.95
N SER A 423 4.28 4.55 16.59
CA SER A 423 5.27 3.48 16.42
C SER A 423 6.35 3.85 15.41
N VAL A 424 5.95 4.43 14.27
CA VAL A 424 6.87 4.87 13.21
C VAL A 424 7.80 5.99 13.70
N THR A 425 7.26 6.98 14.40
CA THR A 425 8.06 8.11 14.90
C THR A 425 8.96 7.74 16.07
N GLU A 426 8.54 6.82 16.95
CA GLU A 426 9.40 6.28 17.99
C GLU A 426 10.55 5.44 17.42
N ALA A 427 10.25 4.62 16.40
CA ALA A 427 11.28 3.85 15.70
C ALA A 427 12.30 4.76 14.99
N ALA A 428 11.84 5.87 14.39
CA ALA A 428 12.72 6.84 13.71
C ALA A 428 13.78 7.43 14.65
N LYS A 429 13.46 7.65 15.93
CA LYS A 429 14.42 8.13 16.93
C LYS A 429 15.61 7.18 17.14
N ARG A 430 15.46 5.90 16.78
CA ARG A 430 16.47 4.85 16.87
C ARG A 430 16.97 4.39 15.49
N HIS A 431 16.68 5.15 14.45
CA HIS A 431 17.00 4.81 13.06
C HIS A 431 16.47 3.43 12.65
N ILE A 432 15.22 3.14 13.01
CA ILE A 432 14.53 1.90 12.65
C ILE A 432 13.42 2.21 11.65
N SER A 433 13.39 1.45 10.56
CA SER A 433 12.32 1.45 9.56
C SER A 433 11.22 0.47 9.96
N ILE A 434 9.97 0.82 9.68
CA ILE A 434 8.80 0.01 10.02
C ILE A 434 8.09 -0.49 8.76
N ASN A 435 7.85 -1.81 8.75
CA ASN A 435 6.95 -2.50 7.85
C ASN A 435 5.72 -2.96 8.65
N THR A 436 4.57 -2.33 8.44
CA THR A 436 3.38 -2.60 9.24
C THR A 436 2.49 -3.64 8.56
N HIS A 437 2.19 -4.75 9.23
CA HIS A 437 1.15 -5.71 8.88
C HIS A 437 -0.13 -5.46 9.68
N GLU A 438 -1.29 -5.89 9.15
CA GLU A 438 -2.63 -5.47 9.59
C GLU A 438 -2.72 -3.94 9.80
N PRO A 439 -2.21 -3.15 8.84
CA PRO A 439 -2.00 -1.73 9.01
C PRO A 439 -3.29 -0.92 8.83
N ILE A 440 -3.21 0.35 9.21
CA ILE A 440 -4.00 1.37 8.52
C ILE A 440 -3.54 1.47 7.06
N LYS A 441 -4.45 1.64 6.11
CA LYS A 441 -4.13 1.83 4.69
C LYS A 441 -3.09 2.92 4.47
N ASP A 442 -2.23 2.76 3.47
CA ASP A 442 -1.28 3.79 3.08
C ASP A 442 -2.02 5.02 2.50
N THR A 443 -1.53 6.19 2.81
CA THR A 443 -2.05 7.48 2.34
C THR A 443 -0.93 8.42 1.90
N GLY A 444 0.24 7.85 1.54
CA GLY A 444 1.41 8.57 1.07
C GLY A 444 2.30 9.15 2.16
N LEU A 445 2.07 8.78 3.43
CA LEU A 445 2.86 9.28 4.57
C LEU A 445 4.34 8.89 4.51
N ARG A 446 4.74 7.96 3.61
CA ARG A 446 6.14 7.66 3.34
C ARG A 446 6.94 8.85 2.80
N ARG A 447 6.28 9.87 2.23
CA ARG A 447 6.92 11.16 1.89
C ARG A 447 7.33 11.92 3.15
N THR A 448 6.45 11.98 4.15
CA THR A 448 6.64 12.73 5.39
C THR A 448 7.49 11.97 6.40
N TYR A 449 7.33 10.64 6.45
CA TYR A 449 8.03 9.71 7.33
C TYR A 449 8.62 8.55 6.50
N PRO A 450 9.78 8.76 5.85
CA PRO A 450 10.37 7.76 4.95
C PRO A 450 10.76 6.44 5.61
N ASN A 451 10.84 6.38 6.93
CA ASN A 451 11.05 5.13 7.67
C ASN A 451 9.78 4.27 7.79
N TRP A 452 8.62 4.74 7.36
CA TRP A 452 7.46 3.89 7.15
C TRP A 452 7.59 3.21 5.79
N ILE A 453 8.45 2.20 5.76
CA ILE A 453 9.03 1.69 4.52
C ILE A 453 8.06 0.86 3.69
N SER A 454 7.18 0.10 4.35
CA SER A 454 6.14 -0.69 3.65
C SER A 454 4.98 -1.00 4.58
N ARG A 455 3.90 -1.52 4.00
CA ARG A 455 2.71 -2.01 4.70
C ARG A 455 2.11 -3.18 3.94
N GLU A 456 1.48 -4.12 4.66
CA GLU A 456 0.66 -5.14 4.02
C GLU A 456 -0.64 -4.51 3.46
N GLY A 457 -1.67 -4.37 4.26
CA GLY A 457 -2.90 -3.66 3.95
C GLY A 457 -3.77 -4.26 2.86
N ALA A 458 -3.58 -5.52 2.54
CA ALA A 458 -4.40 -6.35 1.68
C ALA A 458 -4.05 -7.82 1.90
N ARG A 459 -4.82 -8.70 1.28
CA ARG A 459 -4.63 -10.14 1.35
C ARG A 459 -3.30 -10.55 0.72
N GLY A 460 -2.35 -11.02 1.53
CA GLY A 460 -1.00 -11.41 1.11
C GLY A 460 -0.88 -12.88 0.69
N GLN A 461 0.34 -13.32 0.47
CA GLN A 461 0.67 -14.68 0.03
C GLN A 461 0.29 -15.76 1.05
N GLU A 462 0.27 -15.46 2.33
CA GLU A 462 -0.04 -16.40 3.41
C GLU A 462 -1.41 -17.07 3.25
N PHE A 463 -2.39 -16.39 2.68
CA PHE A 463 -3.70 -16.94 2.39
C PHE A 463 -3.65 -18.13 1.42
N ASN A 464 -2.60 -18.29 0.65
CA ASN A 464 -2.41 -19.46 -0.19
C ASN A 464 -2.09 -20.73 0.62
N ALA A 465 -1.60 -20.60 1.86
CA ALA A 465 -1.33 -21.73 2.75
C ALA A 465 -2.57 -22.23 3.48
N TRP A 466 -3.55 -21.34 3.81
CA TRP A 466 -4.67 -21.67 4.69
C TRP A 466 -5.96 -20.90 4.42
N GLY A 467 -5.95 -19.93 3.52
CA GLY A 467 -7.16 -19.13 3.20
C GLY A 467 -8.30 -19.97 2.63
N THR A 468 -9.54 -19.57 2.95
CA THR A 468 -10.76 -20.21 2.44
C THR A 468 -11.65 -19.16 1.81
N PRO A 469 -11.61 -19.04 0.48
CA PRO A 469 -10.68 -19.68 -0.47
C PRO A 469 -9.27 -19.08 -0.41
N PRO A 470 -8.24 -19.70 -1.03
CA PRO A 470 -6.94 -19.08 -1.25
C PRO A 470 -7.06 -17.92 -2.26
N ASN A 471 -5.95 -17.19 -2.51
CA ASN A 471 -5.93 -16.14 -3.52
C ASN A 471 -6.19 -16.73 -4.92
N ASN A 472 -7.13 -16.14 -5.63
CA ASN A 472 -7.44 -16.52 -7.00
C ASN A 472 -6.48 -15.86 -8.02
N PRO A 473 -6.43 -16.32 -9.28
CA PRO A 473 -5.56 -15.79 -10.32
C PRO A 473 -5.68 -14.28 -10.56
N SER A 474 -6.88 -13.70 -10.40
CA SER A 474 -7.13 -12.27 -10.62
C SER A 474 -6.77 -11.39 -9.41
N HIS A 475 -6.40 -11.97 -8.27
CA HIS A 475 -6.14 -11.18 -7.06
C HIS A 475 -5.00 -10.18 -7.25
N THR A 476 -3.83 -10.64 -7.75
CA THR A 476 -2.67 -9.76 -7.94
C THR A 476 -2.84 -8.77 -9.09
N THR A 477 -3.58 -9.13 -10.14
CA THR A 477 -3.92 -8.20 -11.22
C THR A 477 -4.94 -7.14 -10.77
N THR A 478 -5.76 -7.44 -9.76
CA THR A 478 -6.66 -6.47 -9.14
C THR A 478 -5.92 -5.59 -8.14
N LEU A 479 -5.04 -6.16 -7.30
CA LEU A 479 -4.23 -5.39 -6.33
C LEU A 479 -3.45 -4.26 -7.00
N ALA A 480 -2.90 -4.50 -8.19
CA ALA A 480 -2.14 -3.50 -8.93
C ALA A 480 -2.91 -2.18 -9.13
N TYR A 481 -4.21 -2.26 -9.38
CA TYR A 481 -5.09 -1.12 -9.68
C TYR A 481 -5.98 -0.67 -8.51
N THR A 482 -5.80 -1.26 -7.35
CA THR A 482 -6.58 -0.97 -6.14
C THR A 482 -5.64 -0.65 -4.98
N ARG A 483 -5.25 -1.64 -4.19
CA ARG A 483 -4.37 -1.49 -3.03
C ARG A 483 -3.05 -0.76 -3.36
N MET A 484 -2.43 -1.08 -4.50
CA MET A 484 -1.13 -0.52 -4.89
C MET A 484 -1.18 0.97 -5.23
N LEU A 485 -2.35 1.52 -5.55
CA LEU A 485 -2.52 2.97 -5.78
C LEU A 485 -2.24 3.80 -4.52
N ALA A 486 -2.36 3.20 -3.35
CA ALA A 486 -2.07 3.84 -2.07
C ALA A 486 -0.56 3.94 -1.77
N GLY A 487 0.22 2.96 -2.21
CA GLY A 487 1.67 2.89 -1.95
C GLY A 487 2.20 1.46 -1.88
N PRO A 488 3.47 1.28 -1.46
CA PRO A 488 4.14 -0.01 -1.41
C PRO A 488 3.37 -1.05 -0.60
N MET A 489 3.48 -2.32 -1.02
CA MET A 489 2.87 -3.44 -0.32
C MET A 489 3.89 -4.56 -0.08
N ASP A 490 4.00 -5.02 1.16
CA ASP A 490 4.69 -6.25 1.51
C ASP A 490 3.76 -7.45 1.24
N PHE A 491 3.70 -7.88 -0.02
CA PHE A 491 2.86 -9.00 -0.48
C PHE A 491 3.48 -10.36 -0.15
N THR A 492 4.77 -10.41 0.16
CA THR A 492 5.54 -11.64 0.41
C THR A 492 5.60 -12.61 -0.80
N PRO A 493 6.06 -12.13 -1.98
CA PRO A 493 6.10 -12.94 -3.20
C PRO A 493 7.20 -13.99 -3.19
N GLY A 494 7.28 -14.78 -4.28
CA GLY A 494 8.41 -15.65 -4.56
C GLY A 494 8.27 -17.07 -4.01
N ILE A 495 7.06 -17.55 -3.79
CA ILE A 495 6.84 -18.97 -3.47
C ILE A 495 7.11 -19.83 -4.71
N PHE A 496 8.09 -20.71 -4.63
CA PHE A 496 8.49 -21.62 -5.70
C PHE A 496 7.85 -23.00 -5.59
N ASP A 497 7.57 -23.47 -4.36
CA ASP A 497 6.73 -24.65 -4.17
C ASP A 497 5.25 -24.25 -4.26
N LEU A 498 4.73 -24.24 -5.49
CA LEU A 498 3.39 -23.72 -5.80
C LEU A 498 2.25 -24.65 -5.32
N ALA A 499 2.56 -25.87 -4.94
CA ALA A 499 1.59 -26.85 -4.45
C ALA A 499 2.14 -27.64 -3.23
N PRO A 500 2.45 -26.97 -2.13
CA PRO A 500 3.14 -27.59 -0.99
C PRO A 500 2.35 -28.72 -0.33
N LYS A 501 1.02 -28.72 -0.49
CA LYS A 501 0.11 -29.74 0.02
C LYS A 501 -0.39 -30.70 -1.09
N GLY A 502 0.20 -30.64 -2.30
CA GLY A 502 -0.18 -31.42 -3.47
C GLY A 502 -1.07 -30.65 -4.46
N LEU A 503 -1.11 -31.15 -5.70
CA LEU A 503 -1.83 -30.51 -6.82
C LEU A 503 -3.36 -30.45 -6.60
N ASP A 504 -3.91 -31.42 -5.91
CA ASP A 504 -5.37 -31.52 -5.64
C ASP A 504 -5.78 -30.74 -4.38
N ALA A 505 -4.82 -30.16 -3.66
CA ALA A 505 -5.13 -29.35 -2.47
C ALA A 505 -5.79 -28.03 -2.86
N VAL A 506 -6.80 -27.63 -2.09
CA VAL A 506 -7.46 -26.31 -2.25
C VAL A 506 -6.46 -25.19 -2.00
N ASN A 507 -5.65 -25.31 -0.94
CA ASN A 507 -4.64 -24.33 -0.57
C ASN A 507 -3.35 -24.58 -1.36
N ARG A 508 -3.20 -23.81 -2.42
CA ARG A 508 -2.01 -23.78 -3.27
C ARG A 508 -1.85 -22.37 -3.85
N VAL A 509 -0.66 -22.09 -4.35
CA VAL A 509 -0.37 -20.83 -5.05
C VAL A 509 -0.87 -20.95 -6.49
N GLN A 510 -1.94 -20.22 -6.81
CA GLN A 510 -2.64 -20.32 -8.10
C GLN A 510 -1.95 -19.46 -9.19
N THR A 511 -0.67 -19.70 -9.41
CA THR A 511 0.17 -19.01 -10.41
C THR A 511 1.08 -20.00 -11.13
N THR A 512 1.64 -19.58 -12.26
CA THR A 512 2.86 -20.19 -12.79
C THR A 512 4.07 -19.68 -12.00
N LEU A 513 5.23 -20.34 -12.17
CA LEU A 513 6.48 -19.91 -11.52
C LEU A 513 6.92 -18.52 -12.01
N THR A 514 6.79 -18.26 -13.31
CA THR A 514 7.18 -16.98 -13.91
C THR A 514 6.30 -15.81 -13.45
N LYS A 515 5.02 -16.04 -13.09
CA LYS A 515 4.21 -15.01 -12.45
C LYS A 515 4.79 -14.62 -11.08
N GLN A 516 5.29 -15.58 -10.28
CA GLN A 516 5.97 -15.27 -9.01
C GLN A 516 7.19 -14.37 -9.21
N LEU A 517 7.95 -14.58 -10.28
CA LEU A 517 9.08 -13.70 -10.63
C LEU A 517 8.60 -12.30 -11.01
N ALA A 518 7.57 -12.20 -11.86
CA ALA A 518 7.04 -10.93 -12.33
C ALA A 518 6.45 -10.07 -11.20
N LEU A 519 5.96 -10.68 -10.10
CA LEU A 519 5.42 -9.97 -8.95
C LEU A 519 6.45 -9.03 -8.29
N TYR A 520 7.75 -9.32 -8.37
CA TYR A 520 8.80 -8.44 -7.86
C TYR A 520 8.88 -7.09 -8.57
N VAL A 521 8.38 -7.01 -9.79
CA VAL A 521 8.31 -5.77 -10.56
C VAL A 521 6.92 -5.15 -10.45
N VAL A 522 5.85 -5.96 -10.49
CA VAL A 522 4.46 -5.48 -10.53
C VAL A 522 3.98 -4.98 -9.18
N LEU A 523 4.17 -5.74 -8.11
CA LEU A 523 3.77 -5.35 -6.76
C LEU A 523 4.96 -4.72 -6.02
N TYR A 524 5.09 -3.41 -6.15
CA TYR A 524 6.21 -2.68 -5.60
C TYR A 524 6.28 -2.74 -4.07
N SER A 525 7.46 -3.03 -3.55
CA SER A 525 7.87 -2.75 -2.17
C SER A 525 9.36 -2.42 -2.15
N PRO A 526 9.82 -1.42 -1.39
CA PRO A 526 11.25 -1.16 -1.21
C PRO A 526 11.94 -2.26 -0.41
N ILE A 527 11.15 -3.07 0.28
CA ILE A 527 11.58 -4.29 0.94
C ILE A 527 10.77 -5.45 0.33
N GLN A 528 11.43 -6.30 -0.43
CA GLN A 528 10.78 -7.46 -1.08
C GLN A 528 11.24 -8.75 -0.42
N MET A 529 10.28 -9.55 0.01
CA MET A 529 10.57 -10.86 0.58
C MET A 529 10.81 -11.91 -0.51
N ALA A 530 11.83 -12.72 -0.37
CA ALA A 530 11.90 -14.04 -1.00
C ALA A 530 11.27 -15.03 -0.01
N ALA A 531 9.95 -15.23 -0.13
CA ALA A 531 9.14 -15.76 0.95
C ALA A 531 9.23 -17.27 1.17
N ASP A 532 9.67 -18.02 0.16
CA ASP A 532 9.74 -19.48 0.24
C ASP A 532 10.93 -19.97 1.10
N LEU A 533 10.90 -21.26 1.39
CA LEU A 533 11.96 -21.94 2.11
C LEU A 533 13.21 -22.07 1.22
N PRO A 534 14.42 -21.87 1.77
CA PRO A 534 15.66 -21.93 0.98
C PRO A 534 15.81 -23.19 0.12
N ARG A 535 15.33 -24.34 0.60
CA ARG A 535 15.38 -25.62 -0.14
C ARG A 535 14.59 -25.59 -1.45
N ASN A 536 13.53 -24.79 -1.54
CA ASN A 536 12.70 -24.73 -2.74
C ASN A 536 13.33 -23.88 -3.83
N TYR A 537 14.06 -22.83 -3.50
CA TYR A 537 14.87 -22.07 -4.46
C TYR A 537 15.97 -22.90 -5.11
N LYS A 538 16.55 -23.84 -4.37
CA LYS A 538 17.59 -24.77 -4.89
C LYS A 538 17.08 -25.73 -5.96
N LYS A 539 15.76 -25.92 -6.08
CA LYS A 539 15.14 -26.76 -7.12
C LYS A 539 15.09 -26.06 -8.48
N HIS A 540 15.08 -24.73 -8.50
CA HIS A 540 14.98 -23.90 -9.69
C HIS A 540 15.98 -22.74 -9.63
N PRO A 541 17.30 -23.03 -9.58
CA PRO A 541 18.33 -22.01 -9.38
C PRO A 541 18.42 -21.02 -10.56
N ASP A 542 18.07 -21.47 -11.76
CA ASP A 542 18.00 -20.67 -12.97
C ASP A 542 16.89 -19.61 -12.90
N ALA A 543 15.70 -19.97 -12.48
CA ALA A 543 14.61 -19.03 -12.25
C ALA A 543 14.87 -18.12 -11.05
N PHE A 544 15.48 -18.66 -9.98
CA PHE A 544 15.82 -17.90 -8.78
C PHE A 544 16.81 -16.74 -9.06
N LYS A 545 17.61 -16.88 -10.12
CA LYS A 545 18.54 -15.83 -10.57
C LYS A 545 17.83 -14.50 -10.79
N PHE A 546 16.59 -14.48 -11.29
CA PHE A 546 15.82 -13.24 -11.44
C PHE A 546 15.58 -12.54 -10.09
N ILE A 547 15.21 -13.30 -9.04
CA ILE A 547 15.01 -12.75 -7.70
C ILE A 547 16.32 -12.20 -7.12
N GLN A 548 17.45 -12.86 -7.40
CA GLN A 548 18.76 -12.35 -6.98
C GLN A 548 19.11 -11.02 -7.65
N ASP A 549 18.75 -10.85 -8.92
CA ASP A 549 19.14 -9.70 -9.74
C ASP A 549 18.21 -8.50 -9.58
N VAL A 550 16.87 -8.72 -9.47
CA VAL A 550 15.90 -7.63 -9.45
C VAL A 550 16.12 -6.70 -8.25
N PRO A 551 16.21 -5.37 -8.46
CA PRO A 551 16.36 -4.41 -7.36
C PRO A 551 15.01 -4.11 -6.68
N THR A 552 15.06 -3.32 -5.62
CA THR A 552 13.89 -2.90 -4.84
C THR A 552 13.73 -1.38 -4.77
N ASP A 553 14.63 -0.63 -5.38
CA ASP A 553 14.57 0.82 -5.46
C ASP A 553 14.73 1.27 -6.92
N TRP A 554 13.91 2.23 -7.35
CA TRP A 554 13.73 2.52 -8.75
C TRP A 554 13.94 3.99 -9.08
N GLN A 555 14.65 4.25 -10.18
CA GLN A 555 14.82 5.57 -10.75
C GLN A 555 13.58 6.02 -11.50
N ARG A 556 12.94 5.10 -12.25
CA ARG A 556 11.73 5.33 -13.03
C ARG A 556 10.84 4.09 -13.00
N SER A 557 9.53 4.32 -13.03
CA SER A 557 8.53 3.26 -13.13
C SER A 557 7.44 3.67 -14.10
N ILE A 558 7.08 2.80 -15.03
CA ILE A 558 6.08 3.06 -16.07
C ILE A 558 5.17 1.84 -16.22
N ALA A 559 3.88 2.03 -16.03
CA ALA A 559 2.87 1.06 -16.43
C ALA A 559 2.65 1.18 -17.92
N LEU A 560 2.96 0.14 -18.69
CA LEU A 560 2.97 0.13 -20.14
C LEU A 560 1.62 -0.29 -20.74
N ALA A 561 0.99 -1.31 -20.16
CA ALA A 561 -0.28 -1.87 -20.62
C ALA A 561 -1.03 -2.51 -19.45
N GLY A 562 -2.35 -2.60 -19.55
CA GLY A 562 -3.15 -3.31 -18.57
C GLY A 562 -4.62 -2.92 -18.53
N GLU A 563 -5.41 -3.77 -17.87
CA GLU A 563 -6.81 -3.58 -17.51
C GLU A 563 -7.04 -4.10 -16.11
N VAL A 564 -7.90 -3.41 -15.36
CA VAL A 564 -8.16 -3.72 -13.95
C VAL A 564 -8.65 -5.15 -13.76
N GLY A 565 -7.94 -5.92 -12.95
CA GLY A 565 -8.28 -7.30 -12.64
C GLY A 565 -7.94 -8.31 -13.72
N GLU A 566 -7.47 -7.88 -14.88
CA GLU A 566 -7.18 -8.73 -16.02
C GLU A 566 -5.69 -8.96 -16.22
N TYR A 567 -4.95 -7.90 -16.47
CA TYR A 567 -3.49 -7.97 -16.67
C TYR A 567 -2.82 -6.63 -16.41
N VAL A 568 -1.51 -6.67 -16.22
CA VAL A 568 -0.68 -5.46 -16.08
C VAL A 568 0.75 -5.73 -16.53
N VAL A 569 1.35 -4.74 -17.17
CA VAL A 569 2.75 -4.72 -17.58
C VAL A 569 3.43 -3.48 -17.05
N PHE A 570 4.46 -3.67 -16.22
CA PHE A 570 5.31 -2.62 -15.70
C PHE A 570 6.73 -2.71 -16.23
N ALA A 571 7.34 -1.57 -16.54
CA ALA A 571 8.78 -1.44 -16.72
C ALA A 571 9.34 -0.49 -15.67
N ARG A 572 10.48 -0.85 -15.08
CA ARG A 572 11.15 -0.07 -14.04
C ARG A 572 12.65 0.00 -14.29
N GLN A 573 13.22 1.20 -14.15
CA GLN A 573 14.66 1.43 -14.25
C GLN A 573 15.31 1.33 -12.89
N GLU A 574 16.39 0.56 -12.79
CA GLU A 574 17.16 0.43 -11.56
C GLU A 574 17.68 1.80 -11.09
N ARG A 575 17.63 2.06 -9.78
CA ARG A 575 18.22 3.24 -9.17
C ARG A 575 19.59 2.92 -8.62
N GLY A 576 20.66 3.47 -9.21
CA GLY A 576 22.03 3.14 -8.82
C GLY A 576 22.37 1.68 -9.11
N GLY A 577 22.75 0.93 -8.09
CA GLY A 577 23.07 -0.49 -8.19
C GLY A 577 24.30 -0.83 -9.01
N LYS A 578 24.44 -2.10 -9.42
CA LYS A 578 25.60 -2.59 -10.17
C LYS A 578 25.66 -2.03 -11.60
N SER A 579 24.53 -1.70 -12.19
CA SER A 579 24.42 -1.10 -13.52
C SER A 579 24.54 0.42 -13.52
N GLN A 580 24.64 1.03 -12.36
CA GLN A 580 24.61 2.49 -12.17
C GLN A 580 23.34 3.14 -12.74
N GLY A 581 22.21 2.44 -12.66
CA GLY A 581 20.91 2.92 -13.14
C GLY A 581 20.66 2.69 -14.63
N GLU A 582 21.43 1.89 -15.33
CA GLU A 582 21.27 1.64 -16.77
C GLU A 582 20.33 0.47 -17.08
N ASP A 583 20.22 -0.50 -16.18
CA ASP A 583 19.38 -1.68 -16.37
C ASP A 583 17.90 -1.35 -16.16
N TRP A 584 17.06 -2.05 -16.93
CA TRP A 584 15.62 -2.01 -16.81
C TRP A 584 15.07 -3.39 -16.48
N TYR A 585 13.94 -3.42 -15.79
CA TYR A 585 13.22 -4.63 -15.43
C TYR A 585 11.76 -4.50 -15.84
N LEU A 586 11.21 -5.58 -16.40
CA LEU A 586 9.80 -5.66 -16.78
C LEU A 586 9.15 -6.82 -16.05
N GLY A 587 7.95 -6.58 -15.55
CA GLY A 587 7.04 -7.60 -15.04
C GLY A 587 5.70 -7.51 -15.73
N ALA A 588 5.22 -8.65 -16.22
CA ALA A 588 3.88 -8.80 -16.79
C ALA A 588 3.17 -9.96 -16.11
N ILE A 589 1.93 -9.75 -15.71
CA ILE A 589 1.08 -10.79 -15.10
C ILE A 589 -0.33 -10.74 -15.70
N THR A 590 -0.99 -11.91 -15.74
CA THR A 590 -2.38 -12.04 -16.18
C THR A 590 -3.23 -12.80 -15.16
N ASP A 591 -4.54 -12.66 -15.27
CA ASP A 591 -5.54 -13.43 -14.53
C ASP A 591 -5.62 -14.89 -15.03
N ASP A 592 -6.76 -15.55 -14.89
CA ASP A 592 -6.97 -16.94 -15.38
C ASP A 592 -6.99 -17.04 -16.91
N THR A 593 -7.01 -15.93 -17.63
CA THR A 593 -7.04 -15.86 -19.09
C THR A 593 -5.62 -15.75 -19.65
N ALA A 594 -5.22 -16.69 -20.51
CA ALA A 594 -3.97 -16.59 -21.26
C ALA A 594 -4.03 -15.42 -22.25
N ARG A 595 -2.92 -14.70 -22.42
CA ARG A 595 -2.86 -13.48 -23.27
C ARG A 595 -1.57 -13.38 -24.06
N GLU A 596 -1.65 -12.70 -25.19
CA GLU A 596 -0.48 -12.14 -25.87
C GLU A 596 -0.58 -10.60 -25.83
N VAL A 597 0.49 -9.95 -25.37
CA VAL A 597 0.56 -8.50 -25.23
C VAL A 597 1.78 -8.00 -25.98
N SER A 598 1.58 -7.16 -26.99
CA SER A 598 2.67 -6.48 -27.69
C SER A 598 2.94 -5.14 -27.03
N ILE A 599 4.20 -4.89 -26.67
CA ILE A 599 4.65 -3.65 -26.05
C ILE A 599 5.78 -3.02 -26.85
N PRO A 600 5.79 -1.68 -27.01
CA PRO A 600 6.95 -0.97 -27.50
C PRO A 600 8.05 -0.93 -26.45
N LEU A 601 9.31 -0.96 -26.86
CA LEU A 601 10.47 -0.84 -25.97
C LEU A 601 10.99 0.61 -25.89
N ASP A 602 10.17 1.59 -26.22
CA ASP A 602 10.51 3.01 -26.25
C ASP A 602 10.83 3.62 -24.87
N PHE A 603 10.57 2.88 -23.80
CA PHE A 603 11.02 3.23 -22.45
C PHE A 603 12.52 3.03 -22.24
N LEU A 604 13.18 2.18 -23.05
CA LEU A 604 14.62 1.97 -23.01
C LEU A 604 15.37 3.22 -23.47
N THR A 605 16.57 3.42 -22.99
CA THR A 605 17.41 4.58 -23.36
C THR A 605 17.73 4.57 -24.87
N PRO A 606 17.34 5.60 -25.63
CA PRO A 606 17.64 5.67 -27.04
C PRO A 606 19.15 5.57 -27.34
N GLY A 607 19.50 4.79 -28.37
CA GLY A 607 20.88 4.58 -28.78
C GLY A 607 21.69 3.60 -27.90
N THR A 608 21.07 3.01 -26.89
CA THR A 608 21.66 1.94 -26.07
C THR A 608 21.11 0.59 -26.52
N SER A 609 22.01 -0.38 -26.69
CA SER A 609 21.64 -1.78 -26.92
C SER A 609 21.52 -2.51 -25.58
N TYR A 610 20.57 -3.41 -25.48
CA TYR A 610 20.32 -4.20 -24.27
C TYR A 610 20.32 -5.68 -24.58
N LEU A 611 20.78 -6.50 -23.62
CA LEU A 611 20.50 -7.93 -23.58
C LEU A 611 19.24 -8.12 -22.73
N ALA A 612 18.14 -8.51 -23.36
CA ALA A 612 16.94 -8.89 -22.66
C ALA A 612 17.06 -10.35 -22.20
N GLU A 613 17.16 -10.55 -20.88
CA GLU A 613 17.13 -11.86 -20.22
C GLU A 613 15.66 -12.13 -19.84
N ILE A 614 15.01 -13.05 -20.56
CA ILE A 614 13.55 -13.24 -20.53
C ILE A 614 13.23 -14.52 -19.79
N TYR A 615 12.46 -14.42 -18.72
CA TYR A 615 11.88 -15.51 -17.95
C TYR A 615 10.38 -15.53 -18.25
N ARG A 616 9.91 -16.48 -19.06
CA ARG A 616 8.53 -16.52 -19.53
C ARG A 616 7.89 -17.88 -19.37
N ASP A 617 6.57 -17.90 -19.37
CA ASP A 617 5.81 -19.14 -19.45
C ASP A 617 6.18 -19.94 -20.71
N GLY A 618 6.26 -21.26 -20.59
CA GLY A 618 6.37 -22.18 -21.70
C GLY A 618 5.04 -22.34 -22.45
N ASP A 619 5.11 -22.97 -23.63
CA ASP A 619 3.95 -23.11 -24.52
C ASP A 619 2.82 -23.98 -23.92
N LYS A 620 3.14 -24.83 -22.94
CA LYS A 620 2.19 -25.70 -22.25
C LYS A 620 1.94 -25.27 -20.81
N ALA A 621 2.41 -24.09 -20.42
CA ALA A 621 2.25 -23.59 -19.06
C ALA A 621 0.77 -23.38 -18.72
N ASN A 622 0.40 -23.80 -17.52
CA ASN A 622 -0.92 -23.60 -16.92
C ASN A 622 -0.82 -23.74 -15.41
N TRP A 623 -1.35 -22.81 -14.66
CA TRP A 623 -1.22 -22.83 -13.20
C TRP A 623 -1.87 -24.06 -12.52
N ARG A 624 -2.86 -24.67 -13.17
CA ARG A 624 -3.57 -25.85 -12.61
C ARG A 624 -2.77 -27.14 -12.78
N SER A 625 -2.18 -27.35 -13.95
CA SER A 625 -1.65 -28.65 -14.36
C SER A 625 -0.17 -28.65 -14.73
N ASN A 626 0.41 -27.49 -15.12
CA ASN A 626 1.79 -27.42 -15.63
C ASN A 626 2.45 -26.07 -15.28
N HIS A 627 2.50 -25.74 -14.00
CA HIS A 627 2.93 -24.44 -13.51
C HIS A 627 4.46 -24.22 -13.53
N TYR A 628 5.25 -25.27 -13.80
CA TYR A 628 6.72 -25.20 -13.95
C TYR A 628 7.19 -25.29 -15.41
N ASP A 629 6.29 -25.22 -16.39
CA ASP A 629 6.70 -25.06 -17.79
C ASP A 629 7.10 -23.61 -18.04
N TYR A 630 8.40 -23.34 -17.97
CA TYR A 630 8.96 -22.02 -18.22
C TYR A 630 10.18 -22.11 -19.13
N VAL A 631 10.48 -21.00 -19.80
CA VAL A 631 11.62 -20.82 -20.70
C VAL A 631 12.43 -19.63 -20.25
N ILE A 632 13.75 -19.80 -20.23
CA ILE A 632 14.69 -18.70 -20.02
C ILE A 632 15.49 -18.53 -21.31
N GLU A 633 15.38 -17.36 -21.91
CA GLU A 633 16.04 -17.04 -23.18
C GLU A 633 16.58 -15.61 -23.18
N SER A 634 17.47 -15.30 -24.11
CA SER A 634 18.07 -13.98 -24.22
C SER A 634 18.07 -13.51 -25.66
N GLN A 635 17.81 -12.21 -25.85
CA GLN A 635 17.92 -11.57 -27.16
C GLN A 635 18.43 -10.13 -27.05
N LYS A 636 19.11 -9.66 -28.09
CA LYS A 636 19.48 -8.23 -28.16
C LYS A 636 18.30 -7.41 -28.62
N VAL A 637 18.09 -6.30 -27.93
CA VAL A 637 17.00 -5.35 -28.22
C VAL A 637 17.46 -3.91 -28.06
N ASP A 638 16.68 -2.98 -28.60
CA ASP A 638 16.83 -1.54 -28.42
C ASP A 638 15.45 -0.84 -28.35
N SER A 639 15.48 0.47 -28.15
CA SER A 639 14.27 1.30 -27.95
C SER A 639 13.35 1.41 -29.19
N GLN A 640 13.77 0.94 -30.36
CA GLN A 640 12.97 1.00 -31.61
C GLN A 640 12.12 -0.25 -31.83
N GLN A 641 12.31 -1.27 -31.02
CA GLN A 641 11.68 -2.58 -31.20
C GLN A 641 10.39 -2.72 -30.41
N HIS A 642 9.63 -3.75 -30.73
CA HIS A 642 8.48 -4.24 -29.97
C HIS A 642 8.77 -5.64 -29.48
N LEU A 643 8.17 -5.99 -28.36
CA LEU A 643 8.26 -7.33 -27.78
C LEU A 643 6.86 -7.88 -27.56
N THR A 644 6.61 -9.10 -28.00
CA THR A 644 5.35 -9.81 -27.71
C THR A 644 5.54 -10.70 -26.50
N LEU A 645 4.76 -10.42 -25.45
CA LEU A 645 4.73 -11.18 -24.21
C LEU A 645 3.62 -12.22 -24.29
N LYS A 646 3.97 -13.50 -24.13
CA LYS A 646 3.02 -14.60 -24.02
C LYS A 646 2.84 -14.96 -22.56
N LEU A 647 1.62 -14.80 -22.07
CA LEU A 647 1.24 -15.06 -20.68
C LEU A 647 0.28 -16.26 -20.65
N ALA A 648 0.64 -17.32 -19.95
CA ALA A 648 -0.24 -18.46 -19.73
C ALA A 648 -1.39 -18.12 -18.77
N SER A 649 -2.36 -19.02 -18.60
CA SER A 649 -3.39 -18.88 -17.57
C SER A 649 -2.75 -18.68 -16.19
N SER A 650 -3.07 -17.59 -15.50
CA SER A 650 -2.42 -17.11 -14.27
C SER A 650 -0.89 -17.10 -14.35
N GLY A 651 -0.41 -16.73 -15.52
CA GLY A 651 1.00 -16.71 -15.86
C GLY A 651 1.61 -15.32 -15.79
N GLY A 652 2.88 -15.28 -16.17
CA GLY A 652 3.65 -14.05 -16.19
C GLY A 652 4.92 -14.14 -17.03
N THR A 653 5.54 -12.97 -17.19
CA THR A 653 6.85 -12.80 -17.79
C THR A 653 7.65 -11.81 -16.98
N ALA A 654 8.88 -12.15 -16.66
CA ALA A 654 9.84 -11.27 -16.02
C ALA A 654 11.04 -11.08 -16.93
N ILE A 655 11.50 -9.86 -17.11
CA ILE A 655 12.62 -9.54 -18.00
C ILE A 655 13.60 -8.60 -17.30
N ARG A 656 14.89 -8.90 -17.42
CA ARG A 656 15.95 -7.94 -17.17
C ARG A 656 16.50 -7.45 -18.50
N PHE A 657 16.49 -6.16 -18.75
CA PHE A 657 17.18 -5.51 -19.85
C PHE A 657 18.54 -5.01 -19.35
N LYS A 658 19.56 -5.78 -19.59
CA LYS A 658 20.93 -5.45 -19.19
C LYS A 658 21.57 -4.57 -20.26
N ALA A 659 21.95 -3.34 -19.88
CA ALA A 659 22.62 -2.43 -20.77
C ALA A 659 23.97 -3.02 -21.22
N LEU A 660 24.20 -3.04 -22.53
CA LEU A 660 25.47 -3.45 -23.12
C LEU A 660 26.38 -2.23 -23.20
N THR A 661 27.50 -2.29 -22.53
CA THR A 661 28.54 -1.25 -22.65
C THR A 661 28.93 -1.05 -24.12
N LYS A 662 29.02 0.22 -24.53
CA LYS A 662 29.52 0.59 -25.87
C LYS A 662 30.95 0.12 -26.10
#